data_b56a46184df35f2a8d9b8909768a82ac
#
_entry.id   b56a46184df35f2a8d9b8909768a82ac
#
_cell.length_a   1.000
_cell.length_b   1.000
_cell.length_c   1.000
_cell.angle_alpha   90.00
_cell.angle_beta   90.00
_cell.angle_gamma   90.00
#
_symmetry.space_group_name_H-M   'P 1'
#
loop_
_entity.id
_entity.type
_entity.pdbx_description
1 polymer ?
#
loop_
_entity_poly.entity_id
_entity_poly.type
_entity_poly.pdbx_seq_one_letter_code
_entity_poly.pdbx_strand_id
1 'polypeptide(L)'
;MQYLNLVSKLFKGLIFIGLFILIHQCTYGQISTVKEGEEKIVIRNEHGLEFVVTKNGFRYGFQSADGTNIVPAHPVSGLLAGDPDKLSQAKTTKYLGAKDSIYSFEVTLENTNTIILGLKLGKEIALFQIENPSGEAIAMALRTAGVSPGYGLGDVVANWWNRLPENKGKYSTEISGFVYYDYSSSSGFASRMVSNFAIYPVNQFGLINIDPGAKIVVNTADEIMQGSRRTAKIASLYYFFGDTKTIYSNFLKARNENGFPVMKPAYEFYGVGWEAWGALAWNTSEETVKRDIDHYLDLQYPLKWMVIGSGFWPQTDEKFKSTTSFGMWDKDKYPNPQGLKQYFNKKGLQFIIGLRIAFIHNGPFSQEGLLKGYFLKENGVAKMYTIGFPKSPVYMLDTHNEEAVKWYVSLCEKWQVDGFKEDVYGYEKYSLPDDKIDPANIALKKKGFLIMIRNAYLTSAGELHRIDDFNYDMNQDRGPVNSLTLAYSGFPLTYMDIIGGTFGGRNFEGELSNRIKIYLMRNARIASLHSSMSMGKGPWNYKDEQVSKILLESAQLHARLHPYIYSNAIKFYQEGYPHTMTPLPIAYPKDLNVHNRENYNQRGFQWMIGDALMAYPLYGDDYETARSRNVYLPEGKWIDYDNGKEYNGPMLLKDFEIPVEKTPLFVGGTGIVIEEFDTELKARIYPVANKAKTIFYGKDGKTQSVISIENPNWKDLKIIDLTTNTKIYWEKKRFAFQFNFIEGHNYRIN
;
A
#
# COMPACT_ATOMS: atom_id res chain seq x y z
N MET A 1 5.25 25.03 49.14
CA MET A 1 5.19 25.25 47.69
C MET A 1 6.51 25.19 46.93
N GLN A 2 7.67 25.23 47.53
CA GLN A 2 8.95 25.11 46.83
C GLN A 2 9.42 23.65 46.60
N TYR A 3 8.90 22.66 47.37
CA TYR A 3 9.26 21.24 47.21
C TYR A 3 8.53 20.54 46.05
N LEU A 4 7.38 21.01 45.66
CA LEU A 4 6.61 20.43 44.53
C LEU A 4 7.17 20.80 43.14
N ASN A 5 7.92 21.90 43.05
CA ASN A 5 8.55 22.31 41.79
C ASN A 5 9.88 21.59 41.47
N LEU A 6 10.54 21.02 42.46
CA LEU A 6 11.78 20.27 42.26
C LEU A 6 11.49 18.83 41.84
N VAL A 7 10.42 18.23 42.35
CA VAL A 7 9.98 16.88 41.98
C VAL A 7 9.43 16.85 40.57
N SER A 8 8.73 17.89 40.10
CA SER A 8 8.21 17.99 38.73
C SER A 8 9.31 18.14 37.66
N LYS A 9 10.43 18.79 38.01
CA LYS A 9 11.59 18.91 37.10
C LYS A 9 12.42 17.64 37.05
N LEU A 10 12.53 16.89 38.15
CA LEU A 10 13.20 15.59 38.16
C LEU A 10 12.38 14.48 37.47
N PHE A 11 11.05 14.53 37.60
CA PHE A 11 10.18 13.58 36.87
C PHE A 11 10.13 13.84 35.35
N LYS A 12 10.20 15.09 34.90
CA LYS A 12 10.31 15.41 33.46
C LYS A 12 11.66 15.00 32.86
N GLY A 13 12.74 15.07 33.64
CA GLY A 13 14.05 14.59 33.21
C GLY A 13 14.17 13.06 33.15
N LEU A 14 13.49 12.34 34.03
CA LEU A 14 13.51 10.87 34.11
C LEU A 14 12.55 10.23 33.08
N ILE A 15 11.45 10.88 32.72
CA ILE A 15 10.56 10.40 31.65
C ILE A 15 11.23 10.54 30.27
N PHE A 16 12.06 11.57 30.05
CA PHE A 16 12.84 11.72 28.83
C PHE A 16 13.97 10.70 28.71
N ILE A 17 14.58 10.27 29.81
CA ILE A 17 15.59 9.21 29.83
C ILE A 17 14.95 7.83 29.71
N GLY A 18 13.74 7.63 30.22
CA GLY A 18 13.00 6.37 30.16
C GLY A 18 12.39 6.07 28.78
N LEU A 19 12.03 7.06 27.97
CA LEU A 19 11.57 6.85 26.60
C LEU A 19 12.72 6.50 25.62
N PHE A 20 13.97 6.80 25.99
CA PHE A 20 15.15 6.44 25.20
C PHE A 20 15.63 4.97 25.43
N ILE A 21 15.13 4.25 26.44
CA ILE A 21 15.59 2.90 26.80
C ILE A 21 14.73 1.80 26.15
N LEU A 22 13.62 2.10 25.51
CA LEU A 22 12.75 1.11 24.84
C LEU A 22 12.95 1.02 23.33
N ILE A 23 13.96 1.65 22.75
CA ILE A 23 14.41 1.35 21.39
C ILE A 23 15.28 0.10 21.45
N HIS A 24 14.62 -1.06 21.42
CA HIS A 24 15.31 -2.34 21.35
C HIS A 24 16.02 -2.51 20.02
N GLN A 25 17.34 -2.68 20.13
CA GLN A 25 18.22 -3.46 19.24
C GLN A 25 17.87 -3.50 17.76
N CYS A 26 17.84 -2.34 17.08
CA CYS A 26 18.39 -2.31 15.73
C CYS A 26 19.89 -2.61 15.92
N THR A 27 20.41 -3.61 15.22
CA THR A 27 21.83 -3.92 15.17
C THR A 27 22.58 -2.75 14.53
N TYR A 28 22.81 -1.69 15.28
CA TYR A 28 23.74 -0.64 14.90
C TYR A 28 25.14 -1.21 15.07
N GLY A 29 25.89 -1.31 13.96
CA GLY A 29 27.25 -1.78 13.97
C GLY A 29 28.12 -0.91 14.88
N GLN A 30 29.17 -1.50 15.47
CA GLN A 30 30.20 -0.72 16.16
C GLN A 30 30.96 0.14 15.15
N ILE A 31 31.23 1.36 15.52
CA ILE A 31 31.91 2.32 14.66
C ILE A 31 33.38 1.95 14.53
N SER A 32 33.86 1.73 13.31
CA SER A 32 35.27 1.44 13.12
C SER A 32 36.15 2.69 13.07
N THR A 33 35.72 3.77 12.40
CA THR A 33 36.56 4.97 12.26
C THR A 33 35.78 6.25 11.98
N VAL A 34 36.30 7.38 12.55
CA VAL A 34 35.96 8.75 12.12
C VAL A 34 37.23 9.41 11.63
N LYS A 35 37.20 9.93 10.41
CA LYS A 35 38.30 10.72 9.82
C LYS A 35 37.81 12.15 9.61
N GLU A 36 38.39 13.07 10.35
CA GLU A 36 38.11 14.48 10.22
C GLU A 36 39.25 15.15 9.45
N GLY A 37 39.01 15.46 8.16
CA GLY A 37 39.92 16.20 7.33
C GLY A 37 39.66 17.72 7.37
N GLU A 38 40.39 18.49 6.59
CA GLU A 38 40.23 19.96 6.50
C GLU A 38 38.86 20.33 5.88
N GLU A 39 38.45 19.66 4.80
CA GLU A 39 37.24 19.98 4.04
C GLU A 39 36.03 19.08 4.38
N LYS A 40 36.28 17.85 4.79
CA LYS A 40 35.23 16.85 4.99
C LYS A 40 35.45 15.96 6.19
N ILE A 41 34.34 15.41 6.67
CA ILE A 41 34.29 14.39 7.71
C ILE A 41 33.79 13.08 7.07
N VAL A 42 34.49 11.98 7.33
CA VAL A 42 34.12 10.64 6.85
C VAL A 42 33.91 9.74 8.06
N ILE A 43 32.75 9.13 8.14
CA ILE A 43 32.41 8.16 9.18
C ILE A 43 32.20 6.82 8.50
N ARG A 44 33.01 5.84 8.83
CA ARG A 44 32.89 4.47 8.30
C ARG A 44 32.44 3.54 9.41
N ASN A 45 31.40 2.77 9.17
CA ASN A 45 30.99 1.67 10.06
C ASN A 45 31.84 0.41 9.83
N GLU A 46 31.73 -0.58 10.71
CA GLU A 46 32.45 -1.86 10.62
C GLU A 46 32.14 -2.69 9.35
N HIS A 47 31.02 -2.40 8.67
CA HIS A 47 30.57 -3.09 7.47
C HIS A 47 30.98 -2.38 6.17
N GLY A 48 31.72 -1.29 6.28
CA GLY A 48 32.26 -0.57 5.13
C GLY A 48 31.33 0.49 4.52
N LEU A 49 30.16 0.73 5.09
CA LEU A 49 29.33 1.87 4.67
C LEU A 49 29.95 3.16 5.22
N GLU A 50 30.15 4.13 4.34
CA GLU A 50 30.70 5.43 4.66
C GLU A 50 29.64 6.53 4.52
N PHE A 51 29.54 7.35 5.55
CA PHE A 51 28.89 8.65 5.48
C PHE A 51 29.96 9.71 5.28
N VAL A 52 29.77 10.54 4.27
CA VAL A 52 30.68 11.66 3.93
C VAL A 52 29.92 12.95 4.01
N VAL A 53 30.47 13.96 4.71
CA VAL A 53 29.87 15.29 4.81
C VAL A 53 30.92 16.39 4.73
N THR A 54 30.61 17.49 4.06
CA THR A 54 31.51 18.63 3.97
C THR A 54 31.40 19.56 5.17
N LYS A 55 32.52 20.19 5.58
CA LYS A 55 32.57 21.18 6.66
C LYS A 55 32.06 22.54 6.19
N ASN A 56 32.26 22.87 4.92
CA ASN A 56 31.70 24.07 4.28
C ASN A 56 30.35 23.67 3.63
N GLY A 57 29.27 24.17 4.20
CA GLY A 57 27.93 23.71 3.92
C GLY A 57 27.60 22.39 4.66
N PHE A 58 26.65 21.62 4.18
CA PHE A 58 26.32 20.28 4.63
C PHE A 58 26.02 19.41 3.39
N ARG A 59 27.03 19.22 2.54
CA ARG A 59 26.91 18.29 1.42
C ARG A 59 27.23 16.90 1.91
N TYR A 60 26.22 16.07 2.05
CA TYR A 60 26.37 14.71 2.54
C TYR A 60 26.06 13.69 1.46
N GLY A 61 26.64 12.52 1.61
CA GLY A 61 26.34 11.36 0.77
C GLY A 61 26.71 10.08 1.48
N PHE A 62 26.33 8.95 0.89
CA PHE A 62 26.73 7.63 1.34
C PHE A 62 27.48 6.91 0.23
N GLN A 63 28.54 6.22 0.58
CA GLN A 63 29.35 5.43 -0.34
C GLN A 63 29.78 4.10 0.28
N SER A 64 30.11 3.15 -0.56
CA SER A 64 30.73 1.90 -0.13
C SER A 64 32.21 2.08 0.14
N ALA A 65 32.84 1.09 0.76
CA ALA A 65 34.26 1.13 1.14
C ALA A 65 35.22 1.31 -0.04
N ASP A 66 34.82 0.94 -1.24
CA ASP A 66 35.57 1.13 -2.49
C ASP A 66 35.38 2.54 -3.11
N GLY A 67 34.61 3.41 -2.45
CA GLY A 67 34.34 4.76 -2.89
C GLY A 67 33.18 4.90 -3.89
N THR A 68 32.45 3.81 -4.20
CA THR A 68 31.27 3.89 -5.07
C THR A 68 30.14 4.65 -4.37
N ASN A 69 29.66 5.71 -5.01
CA ASN A 69 28.56 6.51 -4.49
C ASN A 69 27.24 5.70 -4.53
N ILE A 70 26.64 5.49 -3.38
CA ILE A 70 25.30 4.88 -3.24
C ILE A 70 24.27 6.00 -3.26
N VAL A 71 24.45 7.02 -2.42
CA VAL A 71 23.61 8.22 -2.35
C VAL A 71 24.48 9.43 -2.67
N PRO A 72 24.32 10.05 -3.84
CA PRO A 72 25.16 11.19 -4.24
C PRO A 72 24.78 12.45 -3.47
N ALA A 73 25.81 13.23 -3.13
CA ALA A 73 25.64 14.47 -2.40
C ALA A 73 24.93 15.54 -3.25
N HIS A 74 24.12 16.37 -2.59
CA HIS A 74 23.56 17.57 -3.20
C HIS A 74 24.69 18.54 -3.62
N PRO A 75 24.59 19.23 -4.79
CA PRO A 75 25.70 20.03 -5.30
C PRO A 75 26.01 21.28 -4.46
N VAL A 76 25.03 21.83 -3.75
CA VAL A 76 25.18 23.05 -2.95
C VAL A 76 25.17 22.75 -1.46
N SER A 77 24.02 22.37 -0.91
CA SER A 77 23.88 21.94 0.49
C SER A 77 22.78 20.89 0.61
N GLY A 78 23.04 19.82 1.39
CA GLY A 78 22.05 18.79 1.65
C GLY A 78 21.13 19.08 2.81
N LEU A 79 21.44 20.07 3.67
CA LEU A 79 20.59 20.49 4.78
C LEU A 79 20.13 21.92 4.57
N LEU A 80 18.82 22.11 4.57
CA LEU A 80 18.15 23.37 4.35
C LEU A 80 17.16 23.60 5.49
N ALA A 81 16.99 24.85 5.93
CA ALA A 81 15.95 25.19 6.91
C ALA A 81 15.48 26.63 6.76
N GLY A 82 14.30 26.95 7.26
CA GLY A 82 13.74 28.29 7.22
C GLY A 82 12.28 28.34 6.82
N ASP A 83 11.88 29.44 6.19
CA ASP A 83 10.57 29.55 5.58
C ASP A 83 10.40 28.49 4.49
N PRO A 84 9.29 27.72 4.43
CA PRO A 84 9.04 26.72 3.39
C PRO A 84 9.23 27.23 1.95
N ASP A 85 8.95 28.50 1.72
CA ASP A 85 9.08 29.14 0.39
C ASP A 85 10.47 29.73 0.14
N LYS A 86 11.31 29.83 1.19
CA LYS A 86 12.67 30.36 1.11
C LYS A 86 13.59 29.68 2.12
N LEU A 87 14.02 28.47 1.80
CA LEU A 87 14.92 27.71 2.66
C LEU A 87 16.34 28.28 2.64
N SER A 88 16.91 28.48 3.83
CA SER A 88 18.29 28.86 4.06
C SER A 88 19.21 27.67 3.97
N GLN A 89 20.37 27.82 3.33
CA GLN A 89 21.35 26.75 3.17
C GLN A 89 22.24 26.62 4.39
N ALA A 90 22.82 25.43 4.60
CA ALA A 90 23.90 25.26 5.54
C ALA A 90 25.15 25.97 5.12
N LYS A 91 25.76 26.73 6.04
CA LYS A 91 27.01 27.49 5.84
C LYS A 91 28.23 26.74 6.33
N THR A 92 28.16 26.22 7.58
CA THR A 92 29.26 25.47 8.18
C THR A 92 28.74 24.26 8.95
N THR A 93 29.55 23.20 8.98
CA THR A 93 29.30 21.97 9.73
C THR A 93 30.45 21.67 10.64
N LYS A 94 30.18 21.49 11.93
CA LYS A 94 31.13 21.10 12.96
C LYS A 94 30.75 19.74 13.53
N TYR A 95 31.71 18.83 13.57
CA TYR A 95 31.55 17.57 14.27
C TYR A 95 31.69 17.76 15.77
N LEU A 96 30.73 17.26 16.55
CA LEU A 96 30.71 17.41 18.02
C LEU A 96 31.17 16.16 18.75
N GLY A 97 31.38 15.06 18.03
CA GLY A 97 31.75 13.77 18.62
C GLY A 97 30.67 12.71 18.49
N ALA A 98 30.91 11.52 19.04
CA ALA A 98 29.99 10.41 19.08
C ALA A 98 29.69 10.01 20.53
N LYS A 99 28.40 9.77 20.80
CA LYS A 99 27.92 9.21 22.08
C LYS A 99 26.80 8.22 21.80
N ASP A 100 26.84 7.06 22.45
CA ASP A 100 25.82 6.02 22.32
C ASP A 100 25.52 5.62 20.87
N SER A 101 26.56 5.54 20.03
CA SER A 101 26.50 5.28 18.59
C SER A 101 25.78 6.36 17.77
N ILE A 102 25.60 7.55 18.30
CA ILE A 102 25.08 8.73 17.60
C ILE A 102 26.23 9.70 17.33
N TYR A 103 26.47 10.01 16.07
CA TYR A 103 27.37 11.09 15.62
C TYR A 103 26.63 12.39 15.63
N SER A 104 27.14 13.37 16.33
CA SER A 104 26.51 14.68 16.45
C SER A 104 27.23 15.73 15.64
N PHE A 105 26.46 16.56 14.98
CA PHE A 105 26.92 17.68 14.18
C PHE A 105 26.15 18.95 14.57
N GLU A 106 26.89 20.04 14.63
CA GLU A 106 26.34 21.38 14.72
C GLU A 106 26.41 22.01 13.30
N VAL A 107 25.28 22.40 12.76
CA VAL A 107 25.19 22.98 11.43
C VAL A 107 24.67 24.41 11.55
N THR A 108 25.49 25.38 11.15
CA THR A 108 25.11 26.80 11.10
C THR A 108 24.59 27.12 9.71
N LEU A 109 23.42 27.73 9.65
CA LEU A 109 22.78 28.20 8.40
C LEU A 109 23.25 29.61 7.99
N GLU A 110 22.98 30.01 6.76
CA GLU A 110 23.24 31.36 6.27
C GLU A 110 22.55 32.46 7.07
N ASN A 111 21.33 32.15 7.62
CA ASN A 111 20.57 33.04 8.51
C ASN A 111 21.10 33.03 9.95
N THR A 112 22.22 32.45 10.22
CA THR A 112 22.89 32.28 11.54
C THR A 112 22.19 31.38 12.53
N ASN A 113 21.07 30.78 12.18
CA ASN A 113 20.45 29.73 13.02
C ASN A 113 21.31 28.46 13.05
N THR A 114 21.24 27.74 14.16
CA THR A 114 22.02 26.51 14.38
C THR A 114 21.07 25.32 14.54
N ILE A 115 21.39 24.24 13.85
CA ILE A 115 20.68 22.96 13.89
C ILE A 115 21.62 21.91 14.47
N ILE A 116 21.12 21.09 15.37
CA ILE A 116 21.83 19.90 15.86
C ILE A 116 21.30 18.67 15.11
N LEU A 117 22.22 17.95 14.48
CA LEU A 117 21.93 16.75 13.73
C LEU A 117 22.65 15.56 14.34
N GLY A 118 21.90 14.53 14.70
CA GLY A 118 22.40 13.23 15.12
C GLY A 118 22.29 12.22 13.96
N LEU A 119 23.36 11.50 13.68
CA LEU A 119 23.40 10.38 12.73
C LEU A 119 23.63 9.08 13.47
N LYS A 120 22.73 8.10 13.32
CA LYS A 120 22.98 6.69 13.63
C LYS A 120 23.31 5.97 12.34
N LEU A 121 24.46 5.28 12.30
CA LEU A 121 24.93 4.59 11.10
C LEU A 121 25.08 3.10 11.40
N GLY A 122 24.10 2.29 10.94
CA GLY A 122 24.12 0.84 11.02
C GLY A 122 24.61 0.20 9.73
N LYS A 123 24.49 -1.13 9.64
CA LYS A 123 24.91 -1.91 8.46
C LYS A 123 24.12 -1.52 7.22
N GLU A 124 22.82 -1.45 7.36
CA GLU A 124 21.87 -1.31 6.25
C GLU A 124 20.87 -0.15 6.48
N ILE A 125 21.08 0.61 7.54
CA ILE A 125 20.21 1.74 7.93
C ILE A 125 21.06 2.92 8.38
N ALA A 126 20.73 4.11 7.90
CA ALA A 126 21.15 5.35 8.50
C ALA A 126 19.90 6.15 8.93
N LEU A 127 19.95 6.70 10.14
CA LEU A 127 18.89 7.53 10.68
C LEU A 127 19.46 8.90 11.05
N PHE A 128 18.95 9.93 10.42
CA PHE A 128 19.15 11.29 10.86
C PHE A 128 18.04 11.71 11.81
N GLN A 129 18.44 12.21 12.98
CA GLN A 129 17.58 12.90 13.93
C GLN A 129 18.00 14.36 13.95
N ILE A 130 17.11 15.23 13.53
CA ILE A 130 17.41 16.65 13.37
C ILE A 130 16.63 17.41 14.42
N GLU A 131 17.35 18.07 15.32
CA GLU A 131 16.79 18.95 16.32
C GLU A 131 16.93 20.41 15.85
N ASN A 132 15.78 21.07 15.65
CA ASN A 132 15.71 22.44 15.25
C ASN A 132 15.09 23.31 16.34
N PRO A 133 15.91 23.99 17.17
CA PRO A 133 15.41 24.81 18.27
C PRO A 133 14.57 26.00 17.82
N SER A 134 14.81 26.54 16.61
CA SER A 134 14.05 27.65 16.05
C SER A 134 12.64 27.25 15.61
N GLY A 135 12.40 25.96 15.41
CA GLY A 135 11.10 25.42 14.97
C GLY A 135 10.77 25.76 13.51
N GLU A 136 11.72 26.10 12.70
CA GLU A 136 11.55 26.34 11.26
C GLU A 136 11.40 25.04 10.48
N ALA A 137 10.89 25.11 9.25
CA ALA A 137 10.86 23.95 8.36
C ALA A 137 12.29 23.45 8.06
N ILE A 138 12.46 22.15 7.96
CA ILE A 138 13.73 21.49 7.68
C ILE A 138 13.57 20.62 6.44
N ALA A 139 14.58 20.64 5.57
CA ALA A 139 14.65 19.71 4.44
C ALA A 139 16.04 19.09 4.30
N MET A 140 16.08 17.82 3.97
CA MET A 140 17.29 17.13 3.54
C MET A 140 17.20 16.85 2.04
N ALA A 141 18.20 17.26 1.30
CA ALA A 141 18.24 17.18 -0.16
C ALA A 141 19.38 16.27 -0.64
N LEU A 142 19.14 15.57 -1.72
CA LEU A 142 20.15 14.82 -2.45
C LEU A 142 20.00 15.04 -3.96
N ARG A 143 21.09 14.83 -4.71
CA ARG A 143 21.09 14.90 -6.16
C ARG A 143 20.60 13.58 -6.75
N THR A 144 19.67 13.64 -7.71
CA THR A 144 19.19 12.46 -8.44
C THR A 144 19.77 12.35 -9.85
N ALA A 145 20.42 13.42 -10.35
CA ALA A 145 21.09 13.37 -11.63
C ALA A 145 22.19 12.29 -11.67
N GLY A 146 22.12 11.38 -12.63
CA GLY A 146 23.04 10.25 -12.76
C GLY A 146 22.72 9.05 -11.84
N VAL A 147 21.64 9.12 -11.07
CA VAL A 147 21.07 7.99 -10.33
C VAL A 147 20.05 7.28 -11.22
N SER A 148 19.94 5.98 -11.11
CA SER A 148 18.92 5.18 -11.81
C SER A 148 17.52 5.63 -11.43
N PRO A 149 16.49 5.26 -12.22
CA PRO A 149 15.13 5.61 -11.90
C PRO A 149 14.72 5.30 -10.45
N GLY A 150 14.05 6.24 -9.81
CA GLY A 150 13.43 6.09 -8.51
C GLY A 150 11.93 5.79 -8.63
N TYR A 151 11.37 5.18 -7.60
CA TYR A 151 9.98 4.75 -7.54
C TYR A 151 9.40 5.03 -6.15
N GLY A 152 8.07 5.10 -6.03
CA GLY A 152 7.39 5.25 -4.74
C GLY A 152 6.47 6.46 -4.65
N LEU A 153 6.44 7.12 -3.49
CA LEU A 153 5.65 8.31 -3.16
C LEU A 153 4.13 8.07 -3.06
N GLY A 154 3.70 6.85 -2.70
CA GLY A 154 2.29 6.51 -2.54
C GLY A 154 1.51 6.60 -3.86
N ASP A 155 0.23 6.90 -3.78
CA ASP A 155 -0.62 7.09 -4.97
C ASP A 155 -0.55 8.51 -5.57
N VAL A 156 0.27 9.37 -4.99
CA VAL A 156 0.38 10.79 -5.35
C VAL A 156 0.96 11.01 -6.72
N VAL A 157 2.05 10.31 -7.02
CA VAL A 157 2.86 10.57 -8.22
C VAL A 157 2.04 10.33 -9.50
N ALA A 158 1.32 9.23 -9.58
CA ALA A 158 0.48 8.95 -10.74
C ALA A 158 -0.62 10.00 -10.93
N ASN A 159 -1.27 10.42 -9.84
CA ASN A 159 -2.29 11.45 -9.89
C ASN A 159 -1.76 12.81 -10.35
N TRP A 160 -0.64 13.24 -9.80
CA TRP A 160 -0.05 14.52 -10.14
C TRP A 160 0.61 14.50 -11.51
N TRP A 161 1.32 13.45 -11.81
CA TRP A 161 2.01 13.28 -13.07
C TRP A 161 1.08 13.43 -14.27
N ASN A 162 -0.08 12.78 -14.22
CA ASN A 162 -1.06 12.83 -15.30
C ASN A 162 -1.86 14.14 -15.35
N ARG A 163 -1.82 14.95 -14.30
CA ARG A 163 -2.51 16.25 -14.25
C ARG A 163 -1.67 17.40 -14.79
N LEU A 164 -0.36 17.23 -14.84
CA LEU A 164 0.50 18.22 -15.47
C LEU A 164 0.20 18.26 -16.98
N PRO A 165 -0.01 19.44 -17.59
CA PRO A 165 -0.38 19.56 -19.01
C PRO A 165 0.52 18.79 -19.97
N GLU A 166 1.84 18.82 -19.71
CA GLU A 166 2.87 18.14 -20.50
C GLU A 166 2.83 16.61 -20.37
N ASN A 167 2.19 16.11 -19.33
CA ASN A 167 2.12 14.68 -19.03
C ASN A 167 0.73 14.08 -19.22
N LYS A 168 -0.24 14.88 -19.68
CA LYS A 168 -1.61 14.41 -19.88
C LYS A 168 -1.64 13.18 -20.79
N GLY A 169 -2.26 12.11 -20.30
CA GLY A 169 -2.36 10.84 -20.99
C GLY A 169 -1.10 9.96 -20.94
N LYS A 170 -0.04 10.39 -20.24
CA LYS A 170 1.13 9.55 -19.95
C LYS A 170 0.97 8.91 -18.57
N TYR A 171 1.23 7.62 -18.49
CA TYR A 171 1.18 6.86 -17.25
C TYR A 171 2.59 6.44 -16.87
N SER A 172 3.00 6.70 -15.64
CA SER A 172 4.32 6.34 -15.16
C SER A 172 4.28 5.95 -13.68
N THR A 173 5.06 4.93 -13.34
CA THR A 173 5.32 4.50 -11.97
C THR A 173 6.67 5.01 -11.46
N GLU A 174 7.45 5.65 -12.32
CA GLU A 174 8.73 6.26 -11.95
C GLU A 174 8.53 7.65 -11.33
N ILE A 175 9.44 8.04 -10.46
CA ILE A 175 9.58 9.41 -9.99
C ILE A 175 10.24 10.20 -11.12
N SER A 176 9.44 10.87 -11.93
CA SER A 176 9.90 11.69 -13.05
C SER A 176 8.99 12.91 -13.21
N GLY A 177 9.53 14.05 -13.61
CA GLY A 177 8.83 15.34 -13.66
C GLY A 177 8.94 16.11 -12.34
N PHE A 178 8.38 17.29 -12.27
CA PHE A 178 8.32 18.07 -11.05
C PHE A 178 7.09 17.66 -10.26
N VAL A 179 7.29 17.14 -9.05
CA VAL A 179 6.22 16.80 -8.12
C VAL A 179 6.41 17.61 -6.86
N TYR A 180 5.49 18.51 -6.61
CA TYR A 180 5.37 19.18 -5.33
C TYR A 180 4.22 18.55 -4.56
N TYR A 181 4.55 17.91 -3.46
CA TYR A 181 3.55 17.30 -2.61
C TYR A 181 3.59 17.88 -1.21
N ASP A 182 2.46 18.37 -0.80
CA ASP A 182 2.24 18.94 0.50
C ASP A 182 1.11 18.19 1.19
N TYR A 183 1.48 17.38 2.15
CA TYR A 183 0.54 16.60 2.94
C TYR A 183 -0.53 17.43 3.65
N SER A 184 -0.30 18.73 3.85
CA SER A 184 -1.28 19.59 4.49
C SER A 184 -2.31 20.18 3.54
N SER A 185 -2.05 20.14 2.24
CA SER A 185 -2.97 20.58 1.20
C SER A 185 -3.46 19.38 0.41
N SER A 186 -4.22 18.47 1.03
CA SER A 186 -4.95 17.50 0.25
C SER A 186 -5.91 18.28 -0.65
N SER A 187 -5.50 18.50 -1.89
CA SER A 187 -6.38 19.05 -2.92
C SER A 187 -7.43 17.99 -3.23
N GLY A 188 -8.40 17.90 -2.38
CA GLY A 188 -9.72 17.28 -2.46
C GLY A 188 -9.90 15.90 -3.07
N PHE A 189 -9.15 15.47 -4.06
CA PHE A 189 -9.35 14.21 -4.77
C PHE A 189 -8.08 13.42 -5.03
N ALA A 190 -6.91 13.97 -4.70
CA ALA A 190 -5.70 13.44 -5.26
C ALA A 190 -5.25 12.18 -4.52
N SER A 191 -4.87 12.28 -3.30
CA SER A 191 -4.13 11.24 -2.62
C SER A 191 -4.70 10.97 -1.25
N ARG A 192 -4.99 9.74 -0.97
CA ARG A 192 -5.53 9.32 0.31
C ARG A 192 -4.65 8.30 1.02
N MET A 193 -3.77 7.68 0.25
CA MET A 193 -2.69 6.85 0.75
C MET A 193 -1.39 7.61 0.56
N VAL A 194 -0.89 8.19 1.63
CA VAL A 194 0.22 9.11 1.58
C VAL A 194 1.50 8.41 2.04
N SER A 195 2.53 8.45 1.21
CA SER A 195 3.86 7.97 1.58
C SER A 195 4.93 8.81 0.90
N ASN A 196 5.92 9.25 1.64
CA ASN A 196 7.11 9.87 1.07
C ASN A 196 8.29 8.90 0.95
N PHE A 197 8.02 7.61 1.04
CA PHE A 197 9.00 6.58 0.77
C PHE A 197 9.37 6.57 -0.71
N ALA A 198 10.67 6.64 -0.99
CA ALA A 198 11.24 6.49 -2.31
C ALA A 198 12.29 5.39 -2.33
N ILE A 199 12.35 4.62 -3.41
CA ILE A 199 13.32 3.54 -3.60
C ILE A 199 14.04 3.68 -4.94
N TYR A 200 15.34 3.46 -4.92
CA TYR A 200 16.26 3.45 -6.07
C TYR A 200 16.88 2.04 -6.17
N PRO A 201 16.19 1.11 -6.83
CA PRO A 201 16.53 -0.31 -6.73
C PRO A 201 17.89 -0.67 -7.36
N VAL A 202 18.30 0.01 -8.44
CA VAL A 202 19.61 -0.21 -9.07
C VAL A 202 20.75 0.31 -8.19
N ASN A 203 20.56 1.48 -7.55
CA ASN A 203 21.53 2.06 -6.63
C ASN A 203 21.47 1.46 -5.22
N GLN A 204 20.53 0.55 -4.97
CA GLN A 204 20.40 -0.20 -3.74
C GLN A 204 20.19 0.67 -2.50
N PHE A 205 19.37 1.71 -2.61
CA PHE A 205 18.91 2.48 -1.45
C PHE A 205 17.44 2.87 -1.51
N GLY A 206 16.86 3.10 -0.35
CA GLY A 206 15.56 3.72 -0.16
C GLY A 206 15.64 4.80 0.91
N LEU A 207 14.67 5.69 0.94
CA LEU A 207 14.63 6.78 1.94
C LEU A 207 13.20 7.16 2.30
N ILE A 208 13.02 7.66 3.52
CA ILE A 208 11.75 8.21 4.00
C ILE A 208 11.99 9.23 5.12
N ASN A 209 11.19 10.31 5.13
CA ASN A 209 10.94 11.07 6.34
C ASN A 209 9.67 10.51 7.00
N ILE A 210 9.82 9.88 8.16
CA ILE A 210 8.72 9.15 8.81
C ILE A 210 7.80 10.05 9.65
N ASP A 211 8.13 11.33 9.77
CA ASP A 211 7.34 12.24 10.58
C ASP A 211 5.99 12.58 9.94
N PRO A 212 4.89 12.61 10.68
CA PRO A 212 3.62 13.09 10.19
C PRO A 212 3.71 14.55 9.72
N GLY A 213 3.15 14.82 8.54
CA GLY A 213 3.22 16.14 7.91
C GLY A 213 4.53 16.43 7.19
N ALA A 214 5.35 15.41 6.95
CA ALA A 214 6.51 15.50 6.08
C ALA A 214 6.10 15.95 4.67
N LYS A 215 7.01 16.67 4.01
CA LYS A 215 6.84 17.17 2.66
C LYS A 215 7.92 16.58 1.76
N ILE A 216 7.55 16.25 0.55
CA ILE A 216 8.52 15.85 -0.45
C ILE A 216 8.42 16.78 -1.66
N VAL A 217 9.56 17.18 -2.19
CA VAL A 217 9.68 17.90 -3.45
C VAL A 217 10.61 17.09 -4.32
N VAL A 218 10.16 16.74 -5.50
CA VAL A 218 10.97 16.06 -6.50
C VAL A 218 11.13 17.00 -7.66
N ASN A 219 12.32 17.51 -7.84
CA ASN A 219 12.74 18.15 -9.08
C ASN A 219 13.38 17.07 -9.94
N THR A 220 12.70 16.64 -10.95
CA THR A 220 13.05 15.46 -11.73
C THR A 220 14.31 15.54 -12.52
N ALA A 221 14.75 16.75 -12.84
CA ALA A 221 16.00 16.88 -13.57
C ALA A 221 17.19 16.54 -12.67
N ASP A 222 17.17 16.97 -11.40
CA ASP A 222 18.38 17.00 -10.61
C ASP A 222 18.27 16.63 -9.14
N GLU A 223 17.10 16.78 -8.48
CA GLU A 223 17.04 16.75 -7.01
C GLU A 223 15.78 16.10 -6.43
N ILE A 224 15.93 15.47 -5.29
CA ILE A 224 14.84 15.12 -4.37
C ILE A 224 15.12 15.79 -3.02
N MET A 225 14.10 16.44 -2.46
CA MET A 225 14.14 17.01 -1.11
C MET A 225 13.06 16.37 -0.25
N GLN A 226 13.45 15.90 0.91
CA GLN A 226 12.54 15.43 1.94
C GLN A 226 12.61 16.38 3.13
N GLY A 227 11.45 16.86 3.58
CA GLY A 227 11.42 17.82 4.66
C GLY A 227 10.13 17.78 5.46
N SER A 228 10.13 18.51 6.55
CA SER A 228 8.92 18.78 7.32
C SER A 228 8.39 20.17 6.96
N ARG A 229 7.10 20.25 6.63
CA ARG A 229 6.45 21.54 6.43
C ARG A 229 6.08 22.23 7.75
N ARG A 230 5.86 21.43 8.79
CA ARG A 230 5.59 21.95 10.11
C ARG A 230 6.90 22.28 10.80
N THR A 231 6.85 23.26 11.64
CA THR A 231 7.88 23.56 12.62
C THR A 231 8.10 22.36 13.54
N ALA A 232 8.62 21.28 12.99
CA ALA A 232 8.99 20.11 13.76
C ALA A 232 10.27 20.44 14.53
N LYS A 233 10.22 20.35 15.84
CA LYS A 233 11.43 20.47 16.66
C LYS A 233 12.40 19.33 16.41
N ILE A 234 11.87 18.18 16.00
CA ILE A 234 12.64 16.97 15.68
C ILE A 234 12.09 16.40 14.37
N ALA A 235 12.98 16.04 13.46
CA ALA A 235 12.66 15.30 12.24
C ALA A 235 13.48 14.02 12.16
N SER A 236 12.88 12.94 11.65
CA SER A 236 13.48 11.61 11.55
C SER A 236 13.50 11.12 10.11
N LEU A 237 14.70 11.13 9.52
CA LEU A 237 14.91 10.69 8.14
C LEU A 237 15.71 9.40 8.12
N TYR A 238 15.16 8.41 7.44
CA TYR A 238 15.78 7.10 7.27
C TYR A 238 16.34 6.94 5.87
N TYR A 239 17.51 6.31 5.79
CA TYR A 239 18.06 5.70 4.58
C TYR A 239 18.21 4.21 4.82
N PHE A 240 17.80 3.41 3.84
CA PHE A 240 17.92 1.96 3.85
C PHE A 240 18.83 1.54 2.72
N PHE A 241 19.74 0.60 2.97
CA PHE A 241 20.75 0.15 2.02
C PHE A 241 20.67 -1.36 1.82
N GLY A 242 21.08 -1.82 0.64
CA GLY A 242 21.11 -3.23 0.28
C GLY A 242 20.18 -3.57 -0.89
N ASP A 243 19.92 -4.86 -1.08
CA ASP A 243 18.96 -5.30 -2.09
C ASP A 243 17.52 -4.86 -1.74
N THR A 244 16.61 -5.00 -2.68
CA THR A 244 15.23 -4.54 -2.50
C THR A 244 14.52 -5.23 -1.33
N LYS A 245 14.81 -6.51 -1.05
CA LYS A 245 14.23 -7.21 0.11
C LYS A 245 14.73 -6.63 1.43
N THR A 246 16.02 -6.38 1.52
CA THR A 246 16.66 -5.76 2.69
C THR A 246 16.09 -4.35 2.94
N ILE A 247 15.93 -3.54 1.88
CA ILE A 247 15.35 -2.18 1.99
C ILE A 247 13.94 -2.25 2.55
N TYR A 248 13.06 -3.09 2.00
CA TYR A 248 11.68 -3.20 2.49
C TYR A 248 11.58 -3.79 3.89
N SER A 249 12.42 -4.76 4.24
CA SER A 249 12.47 -5.33 5.59
C SER A 249 12.85 -4.29 6.63
N ASN A 250 13.85 -3.46 6.32
CA ASN A 250 14.27 -2.37 7.21
C ASN A 250 13.23 -1.24 7.27
N PHE A 251 12.54 -0.95 6.17
CA PHE A 251 11.41 -0.02 6.16
C PHE A 251 10.25 -0.54 7.03
N LEU A 252 9.91 -1.82 6.96
CA LEU A 252 8.91 -2.43 7.84
C LEU A 252 9.27 -2.27 9.31
N LYS A 253 10.53 -2.50 9.69
CA LYS A 253 11.01 -2.28 11.07
C LYS A 253 10.85 -0.82 11.49
N ALA A 254 11.30 0.11 10.66
CA ALA A 254 11.18 1.54 10.93
C ALA A 254 9.72 1.98 11.11
N ARG A 255 8.80 1.49 10.27
CA ARG A 255 7.34 1.73 10.44
C ARG A 255 6.84 1.25 11.79
N ASN A 256 7.13 0.00 12.13
CA ASN A 256 6.68 -0.61 13.39
C ASN A 256 7.22 0.14 14.61
N GLU A 257 8.49 0.52 14.60
CA GLU A 257 9.14 1.27 15.68
C GLU A 257 8.56 2.68 15.86
N ASN A 258 8.06 3.28 14.80
CA ASN A 258 7.45 4.61 14.83
C ASN A 258 5.91 4.60 14.98
N GLY A 259 5.31 3.45 15.29
CA GLY A 259 3.88 3.35 15.56
C GLY A 259 2.99 3.21 14.32
N PHE A 260 3.56 2.87 13.16
CA PHE A 260 2.85 2.62 11.90
C PHE A 260 2.92 1.14 11.48
N PRO A 261 2.34 0.22 12.26
CA PRO A 261 2.51 -1.22 12.02
C PRO A 261 1.82 -1.68 10.74
N VAL A 262 2.35 -2.72 10.14
CA VAL A 262 1.59 -3.59 9.25
C VAL A 262 0.85 -4.60 10.12
N MET A 263 -0.48 -4.67 10.01
CA MET A 263 -1.30 -5.62 10.76
C MET A 263 -1.50 -6.90 9.96
N LYS A 264 -1.69 -8.03 10.67
CA LYS A 264 -1.85 -9.33 10.01
C LYS A 264 -3.13 -9.36 9.16
N PRO A 265 -3.04 -9.72 7.87
CA PRO A 265 -4.20 -9.86 6.99
C PRO A 265 -5.14 -11.00 7.43
N ALA A 266 -6.43 -10.88 7.09
CA ALA A 266 -7.43 -11.92 7.28
C ALA A 266 -7.78 -12.59 5.94
N TYR A 267 -7.86 -13.93 5.93
CA TYR A 267 -8.00 -14.74 4.73
C TYR A 267 -9.20 -14.34 3.87
N GLU A 268 -10.37 -14.22 4.48
CA GLU A 268 -11.63 -14.03 3.77
C GLU A 268 -11.63 -12.78 2.88
N PHE A 269 -10.92 -11.74 3.31
CA PHE A 269 -10.92 -10.45 2.62
C PHE A 269 -10.10 -10.44 1.32
N TYR A 270 -9.32 -11.50 1.06
CA TYR A 270 -8.55 -11.67 -0.17
C TYR A 270 -9.31 -12.46 -1.25
N GLY A 271 -10.53 -12.86 -0.97
CA GLY A 271 -11.44 -13.47 -1.93
C GLY A 271 -12.27 -12.43 -2.70
N VAL A 272 -13.21 -12.93 -3.48
CA VAL A 272 -14.15 -12.09 -4.24
C VAL A 272 -15.20 -11.50 -3.31
N GLY A 273 -15.43 -10.21 -3.41
CA GLY A 273 -16.48 -9.50 -2.70
C GLY A 273 -17.55 -8.91 -3.60
N TRP A 274 -18.55 -8.31 -2.96
CA TRP A 274 -19.58 -7.51 -3.62
C TRP A 274 -19.88 -6.24 -2.83
N GLU A 275 -20.07 -5.13 -3.53
CA GLU A 275 -20.38 -3.85 -2.90
C GLU A 275 -21.71 -3.27 -3.39
N ALA A 276 -22.63 -3.09 -2.44
CA ALA A 276 -23.96 -2.56 -2.70
C ALA A 276 -23.95 -1.17 -3.33
N TRP A 277 -22.98 -0.31 -2.93
CA TRP A 277 -22.90 1.04 -3.49
C TRP A 277 -22.67 1.05 -5.01
N GLY A 278 -21.75 0.23 -5.51
CA GLY A 278 -21.50 0.11 -6.94
C GLY A 278 -22.64 -0.54 -7.73
N ALA A 279 -23.47 -1.32 -7.06
CA ALA A 279 -24.61 -2.00 -7.68
C ALA A 279 -25.90 -1.20 -7.63
N LEU A 280 -26.22 -0.62 -6.47
CA LEU A 280 -27.55 -0.13 -6.10
C LEU A 280 -27.56 1.37 -5.77
N ALA A 281 -26.40 2.01 -5.53
CA ALA A 281 -26.29 3.38 -5.06
C ALA A 281 -27.23 3.65 -3.85
N TRP A 282 -28.13 4.63 -3.93
CA TRP A 282 -29.10 4.93 -2.90
C TRP A 282 -30.28 3.96 -2.79
N ASN A 283 -30.42 3.05 -3.76
CA ASN A 283 -31.50 2.05 -3.77
C ASN A 283 -31.16 0.80 -2.91
N THR A 284 -30.18 0.91 -2.03
CA THR A 284 -29.84 -0.19 -1.13
C THR A 284 -30.89 -0.31 -0.02
N SER A 285 -31.33 -1.53 0.20
CA SER A 285 -32.19 -1.94 1.33
C SER A 285 -31.88 -3.38 1.69
N GLU A 286 -32.40 -3.84 2.83
CA GLU A 286 -32.28 -5.24 3.21
C GLU A 286 -32.75 -6.19 2.10
N GLU A 287 -33.87 -5.86 1.45
CA GLU A 287 -34.46 -6.64 0.34
C GLU A 287 -33.56 -6.64 -0.90
N THR A 288 -33.14 -5.45 -1.36
CA THR A 288 -32.36 -5.34 -2.62
C THR A 288 -30.97 -5.95 -2.48
N VAL A 289 -30.36 -5.83 -1.30
CA VAL A 289 -29.05 -6.41 -1.02
C VAL A 289 -29.13 -7.96 -0.97
N LYS A 290 -30.15 -8.52 -0.30
CA LYS A 290 -30.36 -9.97 -0.30
C LYS A 290 -30.62 -10.52 -1.70
N ARG A 291 -31.47 -9.84 -2.48
CA ARG A 291 -31.77 -10.21 -3.85
C ARG A 291 -30.51 -10.28 -4.73
N ASP A 292 -29.70 -9.25 -4.70
CA ASP A 292 -28.49 -9.21 -5.54
C ASP A 292 -27.44 -10.24 -5.10
N ILE A 293 -27.28 -10.48 -3.80
CA ILE A 293 -26.40 -11.55 -3.27
C ILE A 293 -26.90 -12.91 -3.74
N ASP A 294 -28.21 -13.19 -3.63
CA ASP A 294 -28.77 -14.46 -4.09
C ASP A 294 -28.54 -14.66 -5.60
N HIS A 295 -28.77 -13.65 -6.42
CA HIS A 295 -28.49 -13.73 -7.86
C HIS A 295 -27.01 -14.04 -8.16
N TYR A 296 -26.07 -13.40 -7.46
CA TYR A 296 -24.64 -13.69 -7.63
C TYR A 296 -24.30 -15.13 -7.27
N LEU A 297 -24.85 -15.63 -6.17
CA LEU A 297 -24.61 -17.02 -5.71
C LEU A 297 -25.27 -18.04 -6.64
N ASP A 298 -26.47 -17.77 -7.15
CA ASP A 298 -27.16 -18.61 -8.14
C ASP A 298 -26.37 -18.69 -9.46
N LEU A 299 -25.71 -17.60 -9.85
CA LEU A 299 -24.78 -17.56 -10.99
C LEU A 299 -23.39 -18.11 -10.67
N GLN A 300 -23.20 -18.72 -9.49
CA GLN A 300 -21.95 -19.36 -9.04
C GLN A 300 -20.75 -18.41 -8.90
N TYR A 301 -20.99 -17.14 -8.57
CA TYR A 301 -19.91 -16.26 -8.18
C TYR A 301 -19.37 -16.65 -6.78
N PRO A 302 -18.05 -16.80 -6.62
CA PRO A 302 -17.45 -17.33 -5.39
C PRO A 302 -17.26 -16.23 -4.33
N LEU A 303 -18.36 -15.57 -3.92
CA LEU A 303 -18.29 -14.47 -2.96
C LEU A 303 -17.82 -14.93 -1.58
N LYS A 304 -16.99 -14.12 -0.92
CA LYS A 304 -16.49 -14.31 0.46
C LYS A 304 -16.87 -13.16 1.39
N TRP A 305 -17.09 -11.97 0.88
CA TRP A 305 -17.44 -10.79 1.65
C TRP A 305 -18.40 -9.89 0.88
N MET A 306 -19.09 -9.02 1.62
CA MET A 306 -19.94 -8.01 1.04
C MET A 306 -19.90 -6.72 1.85
N VAL A 307 -20.12 -5.59 1.19
CA VAL A 307 -20.16 -4.27 1.79
C VAL A 307 -21.48 -3.57 1.52
N ILE A 308 -22.13 -3.09 2.57
CA ILE A 308 -23.10 -2.01 2.46
C ILE A 308 -22.34 -0.70 2.71
N GLY A 309 -22.15 0.09 1.67
CA GLY A 309 -21.43 1.35 1.75
C GLY A 309 -22.28 2.46 2.38
N SER A 310 -22.32 3.63 1.75
CA SER A 310 -23.03 4.80 2.27
C SER A 310 -24.56 4.66 2.40
N GLY A 311 -25.15 3.68 1.71
CA GLY A 311 -26.60 3.55 1.60
C GLY A 311 -27.34 3.06 2.83
N PHE A 312 -26.64 2.59 3.87
CA PHE A 312 -27.30 2.12 5.09
C PHE A 312 -27.58 3.25 6.11
N TRP A 313 -26.95 4.41 5.94
CA TRP A 313 -27.22 5.56 6.80
C TRP A 313 -28.58 6.18 6.52
N PRO A 314 -29.20 6.87 7.53
CA PRO A 314 -30.52 7.45 7.38
C PRO A 314 -30.64 8.38 6.18
N GLN A 315 -31.55 8.04 5.26
CA GLN A 315 -31.91 8.85 4.10
C GLN A 315 -33.36 9.33 4.15
N THR A 316 -34.19 8.63 4.94
CA THR A 316 -35.61 8.94 5.13
C THR A 316 -35.86 9.85 6.32
N ASP A 317 -34.94 9.94 7.27
CA ASP A 317 -35.02 10.86 8.40
C ASP A 317 -34.46 12.25 8.02
N GLU A 318 -35.35 13.22 7.81
CA GLU A 318 -34.97 14.57 7.38
C GLU A 318 -34.02 15.27 8.38
N LYS A 319 -34.07 14.92 9.67
CA LYS A 319 -33.19 15.49 10.70
C LYS A 319 -31.74 14.93 10.59
N PHE A 320 -31.58 13.67 10.19
CA PHE A 320 -30.30 12.97 10.20
C PHE A 320 -29.87 12.48 8.82
N LYS A 321 -30.51 12.95 7.77
CA LYS A 321 -30.23 12.59 6.39
C LYS A 321 -28.79 12.93 6.01
N SER A 322 -27.87 11.99 6.22
CA SER A 322 -26.45 12.16 5.92
C SER A 322 -25.71 10.84 5.95
N THR A 323 -24.66 10.73 5.13
CA THR A 323 -23.72 9.60 5.16
C THR A 323 -22.73 9.67 6.33
N THR A 324 -22.89 10.62 7.23
CA THR A 324 -22.04 10.83 8.41
C THR A 324 -22.82 10.74 9.72
N SER A 325 -24.04 10.20 9.68
CA SER A 325 -24.88 9.95 10.85
C SER A 325 -24.38 8.74 11.62
N PHE A 326 -23.21 8.84 12.23
CA PHE A 326 -22.58 7.72 12.92
C PHE A 326 -23.51 7.06 13.95
N GLY A 327 -23.52 5.73 13.95
CA GLY A 327 -24.29 4.93 14.91
C GLY A 327 -25.77 4.72 14.54
N MET A 328 -26.18 5.11 13.37
CA MET A 328 -27.58 5.01 12.94
C MET A 328 -27.75 4.14 11.69
N TRP A 329 -28.76 3.28 11.72
CA TRP A 329 -29.29 2.60 10.55
C TRP A 329 -30.52 3.36 10.03
N ASP A 330 -30.69 3.36 8.72
CA ASP A 330 -31.96 3.72 8.09
C ASP A 330 -32.99 2.62 8.42
N LYS A 331 -33.93 2.93 9.31
CA LYS A 331 -34.87 1.95 9.85
C LYS A 331 -35.89 1.45 8.82
N ASP A 332 -36.19 2.27 7.83
CA ASP A 332 -37.13 1.92 6.76
C ASP A 332 -36.46 0.95 5.77
N LYS A 333 -35.20 1.21 5.46
CA LYS A 333 -34.43 0.37 4.53
C LYS A 333 -33.87 -0.90 5.16
N TYR A 334 -33.51 -0.83 6.43
CA TYR A 334 -32.88 -1.91 7.18
C TYR A 334 -33.58 -2.14 8.52
N PRO A 335 -34.81 -2.68 8.49
CA PRO A 335 -35.61 -2.87 9.71
C PRO A 335 -35.05 -3.93 10.67
N ASN A 336 -34.25 -4.89 10.16
CA ASN A 336 -33.70 -5.98 10.96
C ASN A 336 -32.19 -6.22 10.67
N PRO A 337 -31.26 -5.36 11.13
CA PRO A 337 -29.83 -5.53 10.89
C PRO A 337 -29.27 -6.85 11.43
N GLN A 338 -29.78 -7.36 12.56
CA GLN A 338 -29.35 -8.64 13.11
C GLN A 338 -29.76 -9.81 12.22
N GLY A 339 -30.99 -9.82 11.71
CA GLY A 339 -31.45 -10.81 10.76
C GLY A 339 -30.65 -10.78 9.46
N LEU A 340 -30.25 -9.58 9.02
CA LEU A 340 -29.38 -9.40 7.86
C LEU A 340 -27.99 -10.02 8.12
N LYS A 341 -27.39 -9.79 9.30
CA LYS A 341 -26.13 -10.41 9.69
C LYS A 341 -26.22 -11.94 9.69
N GLN A 342 -27.29 -12.48 10.28
CA GLN A 342 -27.52 -13.94 10.29
C GLN A 342 -27.68 -14.52 8.88
N TYR A 343 -28.34 -13.78 7.99
CA TYR A 343 -28.48 -14.17 6.58
C TYR A 343 -27.10 -14.28 5.89
N PHE A 344 -26.21 -13.29 6.04
CA PHE A 344 -24.87 -13.35 5.46
C PHE A 344 -24.02 -14.44 6.06
N ASN A 345 -24.05 -14.63 7.37
CA ASN A 345 -23.35 -15.72 8.05
C ASN A 345 -23.77 -17.10 7.51
N LYS A 346 -25.07 -17.30 7.29
CA LYS A 346 -25.60 -18.55 6.69
C LYS A 346 -25.10 -18.79 5.27
N LYS A 347 -24.79 -17.71 4.52
CA LYS A 347 -24.22 -17.77 3.17
C LYS A 347 -22.68 -17.88 3.19
N GLY A 348 -22.05 -17.84 4.35
CA GLY A 348 -20.59 -17.86 4.49
C GLY A 348 -19.90 -16.54 4.10
N LEU A 349 -20.65 -15.43 4.15
CA LEU A 349 -20.15 -14.10 3.77
C LEU A 349 -19.80 -13.25 4.98
N GLN A 350 -18.66 -12.58 4.92
CA GLN A 350 -18.31 -11.53 5.86
C GLN A 350 -19.14 -10.28 5.58
N PHE A 351 -19.74 -9.72 6.62
CA PHE A 351 -20.62 -8.57 6.53
C PHE A 351 -19.90 -7.30 6.96
N ILE A 352 -19.71 -6.39 6.03
CA ILE A 352 -18.96 -5.15 6.19
C ILE A 352 -19.86 -3.96 5.92
N ILE A 353 -19.72 -2.88 6.71
CA ILE A 353 -20.45 -1.63 6.50
C ILE A 353 -19.51 -0.46 6.28
N GLY A 354 -20.00 0.58 5.63
CA GLY A 354 -19.26 1.83 5.49
C GLY A 354 -19.02 2.50 6.84
N LEU A 355 -17.87 3.11 7.00
CA LEU A 355 -17.47 3.79 8.22
C LEU A 355 -16.89 5.16 7.90
N ARG A 356 -17.25 6.16 8.73
CA ARG A 356 -16.60 7.47 8.78
C ARG A 356 -16.40 7.86 10.23
N ILE A 357 -15.25 8.39 10.58
CA ILE A 357 -14.98 8.87 11.94
C ILE A 357 -15.54 10.29 12.17
N ALA A 358 -16.74 10.49 11.64
CA ALA A 358 -17.47 11.76 11.66
C ALA A 358 -18.86 11.57 12.28
N PHE A 359 -19.23 12.46 13.17
CA PHE A 359 -20.46 12.43 13.93
C PHE A 359 -21.32 13.62 13.54
N ILE A 360 -22.51 13.38 13.01
CA ILE A 360 -23.43 14.46 12.65
C ILE A 360 -23.72 15.36 13.85
N HIS A 361 -23.72 16.67 13.65
CA HIS A 361 -23.78 17.67 14.70
C HIS A 361 -24.86 17.43 15.77
N ASN A 362 -26.08 17.08 15.40
CA ASN A 362 -27.18 16.78 16.30
C ASN A 362 -27.45 15.25 16.40
N GLY A 363 -26.49 14.42 16.07
CA GLY A 363 -26.62 12.95 16.12
C GLY A 363 -26.63 12.41 17.55
N PRO A 364 -26.97 11.13 17.71
CA PRO A 364 -27.20 10.51 19.02
C PRO A 364 -25.96 10.49 19.93
N PHE A 365 -24.76 10.52 19.35
CA PHE A 365 -23.49 10.42 20.10
C PHE A 365 -22.73 11.76 20.17
N SER A 366 -23.18 12.81 19.47
CA SER A 366 -22.44 14.05 19.37
C SER A 366 -22.40 14.78 20.71
N GLN A 367 -23.49 14.76 21.49
CA GLN A 367 -23.54 15.37 22.82
C GLN A 367 -22.57 14.69 23.80
N GLU A 368 -22.55 13.36 23.79
CA GLU A 368 -21.62 12.60 24.63
C GLU A 368 -20.18 12.92 24.27
N GLY A 369 -19.85 12.90 22.97
CA GLY A 369 -18.49 13.19 22.48
C GLY A 369 -18.06 14.64 22.81
N LEU A 370 -18.97 15.62 22.72
CA LEU A 370 -18.69 16.99 23.09
C LEU A 370 -18.41 17.15 24.62
N LEU A 371 -19.27 16.56 25.45
CA LEU A 371 -19.10 16.58 26.90
C LEU A 371 -17.80 15.96 27.38
N LYS A 372 -17.39 14.87 26.73
CA LYS A 372 -16.13 14.14 27.00
C LYS A 372 -14.90 14.75 26.32
N GLY A 373 -15.10 15.71 25.42
CA GLY A 373 -14.01 16.35 24.69
C GLY A 373 -13.33 15.47 23.67
N TYR A 374 -14.05 14.54 23.05
CA TYR A 374 -13.54 13.50 22.15
C TYR A 374 -13.39 13.92 20.68
N PHE A 375 -13.75 15.16 20.37
CA PHE A 375 -13.66 15.67 19.00
C PHE A 375 -12.48 16.62 18.82
N LEU A 376 -12.01 16.72 17.58
CA LEU A 376 -10.96 17.65 17.18
C LEU A 376 -11.33 19.08 17.60
N LYS A 377 -10.37 19.79 18.16
CA LYS A 377 -10.55 21.15 18.68
C LYS A 377 -9.75 22.16 17.88
N GLU A 378 -10.30 23.37 17.80
CA GLU A 378 -9.61 24.56 17.33
C GLU A 378 -9.77 25.63 18.45
N ASN A 379 -8.66 26.17 18.90
CA ASN A 379 -8.64 27.13 20.03
C ASN A 379 -9.39 26.62 21.30
N GLY A 380 -9.27 25.30 21.58
CA GLY A 380 -9.89 24.66 22.75
C GLY A 380 -11.36 24.28 22.60
N VAL A 381 -12.02 24.67 21.50
CA VAL A 381 -13.44 24.37 21.22
C VAL A 381 -13.54 23.30 20.14
N ALA A 382 -14.52 22.39 20.25
CA ALA A 382 -14.77 21.38 19.24
C ALA A 382 -15.02 22.01 17.86
N LYS A 383 -14.24 21.63 16.88
CA LYS A 383 -14.33 22.18 15.52
C LYS A 383 -15.42 21.46 14.73
N MET A 384 -16.27 22.28 14.09
CA MET A 384 -17.30 21.77 13.18
C MET A 384 -16.77 21.74 11.74
N TYR A 385 -17.04 20.64 11.05
CA TYR A 385 -16.72 20.43 9.64
C TYR A 385 -18.00 20.22 8.84
N THR A 386 -17.94 20.35 7.53
CA THR A 386 -19.07 20.08 6.64
C THR A 386 -18.67 19.02 5.65
N ILE A 387 -19.15 17.79 5.84
CA ILE A 387 -18.81 16.61 4.99
C ILE A 387 -20.03 15.73 4.75
N GLY A 388 -19.87 14.73 3.89
CA GLY A 388 -20.90 13.73 3.61
C GLY A 388 -21.72 14.00 2.37
N PHE A 389 -22.70 13.12 2.11
CA PHE A 389 -23.65 13.19 1.01
C PHE A 389 -25.09 12.96 1.52
N PRO A 390 -25.95 13.99 1.61
CA PRO A 390 -25.63 15.40 1.39
C PRO A 390 -24.62 15.92 2.41
N LYS A 391 -23.97 17.05 2.11
CA LYS A 391 -23.06 17.73 3.03
C LYS A 391 -23.80 18.14 4.28
N SER A 392 -23.24 17.80 5.43
CA SER A 392 -23.84 18.03 6.73
C SER A 392 -22.79 18.51 7.74
N PRO A 393 -23.17 19.34 8.73
CA PRO A 393 -22.27 19.73 9.80
C PRO A 393 -21.98 18.53 10.71
N VAL A 394 -20.68 18.29 10.98
CA VAL A 394 -20.19 17.14 11.75
C VAL A 394 -19.07 17.53 12.68
N TYR A 395 -18.84 16.71 13.70
CA TYR A 395 -17.61 16.69 14.50
C TYR A 395 -16.75 15.50 14.08
N MET A 396 -15.43 15.71 13.99
CA MET A 396 -14.47 14.66 13.69
C MET A 396 -13.86 14.12 14.98
N LEU A 397 -13.74 12.81 15.10
CA LEU A 397 -13.09 12.15 16.23
C LEU A 397 -11.63 12.60 16.37
N ASP A 398 -11.18 12.90 17.58
CA ASP A 398 -9.78 13.10 17.90
C ASP A 398 -9.11 11.73 18.20
N THR A 399 -8.53 11.14 17.19
CA THR A 399 -7.92 9.79 17.29
C THR A 399 -6.58 9.79 18.02
N HIS A 400 -6.00 10.94 18.34
CA HIS A 400 -4.86 11.04 19.24
C HIS A 400 -5.28 11.05 20.72
N ASN A 401 -6.57 11.12 21.00
CA ASN A 401 -7.12 10.93 22.33
C ASN A 401 -7.50 9.45 22.51
N GLU A 402 -6.71 8.71 23.30
CA GLU A 402 -6.93 7.28 23.54
C GLU A 402 -8.34 6.95 24.06
N GLU A 403 -8.91 7.80 24.93
CA GLU A 403 -10.26 7.58 25.46
C GLU A 403 -11.33 7.79 24.38
N ALA A 404 -11.10 8.74 23.47
CA ALA A 404 -11.98 8.92 22.31
C ALA A 404 -11.94 7.71 21.38
N VAL A 405 -10.75 7.13 21.14
CA VAL A 405 -10.61 5.91 20.33
C VAL A 405 -11.29 4.72 21.01
N LYS A 406 -11.12 4.53 22.32
CA LYS A 406 -11.80 3.45 23.07
C LYS A 406 -13.32 3.59 22.99
N TRP A 407 -13.82 4.79 23.18
CA TRP A 407 -15.25 5.10 23.05
C TRP A 407 -15.75 4.79 21.63
N TYR A 408 -15.06 5.25 20.61
CA TYR A 408 -15.39 5.00 19.21
C TYR A 408 -15.45 3.50 18.89
N VAL A 409 -14.44 2.74 19.31
CA VAL A 409 -14.43 1.28 19.14
C VAL A 409 -15.63 0.63 19.83
N SER A 410 -15.98 1.07 21.04
CA SER A 410 -17.16 0.55 21.77
C SER A 410 -18.48 0.82 21.04
N LEU A 411 -18.57 1.91 20.30
CA LEU A 411 -19.71 2.19 19.42
C LEU A 411 -19.71 1.28 18.19
N CYS A 412 -18.53 1.05 17.60
CA CYS A 412 -18.38 0.15 16.45
C CYS A 412 -18.77 -1.30 16.80
N GLU A 413 -18.43 -1.78 17.99
CA GLU A 413 -18.82 -3.13 18.48
C GLU A 413 -20.35 -3.33 18.52
N LYS A 414 -21.13 -2.26 18.73
CA LYS A 414 -22.61 -2.34 18.75
C LYS A 414 -23.24 -2.63 17.39
N TRP A 415 -22.51 -2.42 16.29
CA TRP A 415 -23.02 -2.70 14.94
C TRP A 415 -23.15 -4.20 14.64
N GLN A 416 -22.43 -5.07 15.35
CA GLN A 416 -22.44 -6.52 15.18
C GLN A 416 -22.15 -6.98 13.73
N VAL A 417 -21.16 -6.33 13.11
CA VAL A 417 -20.65 -6.63 11.77
C VAL A 417 -19.27 -7.24 11.84
N ASP A 418 -18.76 -7.79 10.74
CA ASP A 418 -17.42 -8.41 10.70
C ASP A 418 -16.33 -7.37 10.42
N GLY A 419 -16.70 -6.23 9.84
CA GLY A 419 -15.70 -5.24 9.50
C GLY A 419 -16.27 -3.93 8.97
N PHE A 420 -15.34 -3.08 8.56
CA PHE A 420 -15.64 -1.72 8.13
C PHE A 420 -14.87 -1.35 6.85
N LYS A 421 -15.57 -0.68 5.95
CA LYS A 421 -14.98 0.06 4.85
C LYS A 421 -14.86 1.51 5.28
N GLU A 422 -13.64 1.93 5.66
CA GLU A 422 -13.34 3.32 5.93
C GLU A 422 -13.48 4.12 4.63
N ASP A 423 -14.19 5.22 4.66
CA ASP A 423 -14.47 6.04 3.48
C ASP A 423 -14.54 7.53 3.82
N VAL A 424 -14.03 8.35 2.90
CA VAL A 424 -14.17 9.81 2.90
C VAL A 424 -13.65 10.51 4.18
N TYR A 425 -12.64 9.95 4.85
CA TYR A 425 -11.92 10.66 5.87
C TYR A 425 -10.94 11.65 5.25
N GLY A 426 -10.91 12.87 5.72
CA GLY A 426 -10.06 13.91 5.14
C GLY A 426 -10.52 14.41 3.77
N TYR A 427 -11.74 14.07 3.37
CA TYR A 427 -12.37 14.57 2.15
C TYR A 427 -12.62 16.06 2.25
N GLU A 428 -12.22 16.82 1.24
CA GLU A 428 -12.32 18.25 1.08
C GLU A 428 -11.42 19.10 2.00
N LYS A 429 -10.39 19.70 1.45
CA LYS A 429 -9.62 20.89 1.90
C LYS A 429 -9.26 20.98 3.40
N TYR A 430 -9.71 20.04 4.20
CA TYR A 430 -9.42 19.97 5.62
C TYR A 430 -8.25 19.07 5.84
N SER A 431 -7.08 19.64 5.85
CA SER A 431 -5.85 19.02 6.29
C SER A 431 -6.01 18.52 7.73
N LEU A 432 -6.66 17.37 7.88
CA LEU A 432 -6.42 16.60 9.09
C LEU A 432 -4.97 16.14 9.01
N PRO A 433 -4.22 16.18 10.10
CA PRO A 433 -2.90 15.57 10.12
C PRO A 433 -3.00 14.13 9.62
N ASP A 434 -2.08 13.76 8.74
CA ASP A 434 -2.15 12.59 7.89
C ASP A 434 -2.19 11.26 8.66
N ASP A 435 -1.67 11.23 9.88
CA ASP A 435 -1.66 10.06 10.77
C ASP A 435 -2.95 9.90 11.61
N LYS A 436 -3.92 10.81 11.50
CA LYS A 436 -5.06 10.82 12.44
C LYS A 436 -6.01 9.63 12.31
N ILE A 437 -6.12 9.02 11.14
CA ILE A 437 -6.99 7.84 10.99
C ILE A 437 -6.33 6.56 11.51
N ASP A 438 -5.01 6.48 11.48
CA ASP A 438 -4.27 5.26 11.78
C ASP A 438 -4.53 4.71 13.19
N PRO A 439 -4.59 5.51 14.27
CA PRO A 439 -4.88 4.99 15.61
C PRO A 439 -6.26 4.32 15.71
N ALA A 440 -7.28 4.86 15.05
CA ALA A 440 -8.61 4.26 15.01
C ALA A 440 -8.63 2.94 14.26
N ASN A 441 -8.01 2.89 13.08
CA ASN A 441 -7.91 1.67 12.27
C ASN A 441 -7.12 0.56 12.98
N ILE A 442 -6.01 0.90 13.65
CA ILE A 442 -5.23 -0.04 14.47
C ILE A 442 -6.09 -0.60 15.61
N ALA A 443 -6.85 0.25 16.30
CA ALA A 443 -7.69 -0.16 17.42
C ALA A 443 -8.82 -1.10 16.97
N LEU A 444 -9.49 -0.81 15.88
CA LEU A 444 -10.52 -1.67 15.29
C LEU A 444 -9.94 -3.01 14.86
N LYS A 445 -8.78 -3.00 14.19
CA LYS A 445 -8.10 -4.25 13.78
C LYS A 445 -7.70 -5.12 14.96
N LYS A 446 -7.22 -4.53 16.05
CA LYS A 446 -6.92 -5.25 17.31
C LYS A 446 -8.14 -5.91 17.94
N LYS A 447 -9.35 -5.40 17.67
CA LYS A 447 -10.61 -6.03 18.09
C LYS A 447 -11.06 -7.16 17.17
N GLY A 448 -10.37 -7.40 16.07
CA GLY A 448 -10.66 -8.47 15.13
C GLY A 448 -11.54 -8.05 13.94
N PHE A 449 -11.86 -6.77 13.80
CA PHE A 449 -12.61 -6.31 12.63
C PHE A 449 -11.77 -6.39 11.36
N LEU A 450 -12.44 -6.71 10.26
CA LEU A 450 -11.90 -6.56 8.91
C LEU A 450 -11.93 -5.08 8.52
N ILE A 451 -10.82 -4.54 8.06
CA ILE A 451 -10.72 -3.11 7.75
C ILE A 451 -10.27 -2.92 6.30
N MET A 452 -11.11 -2.29 5.51
CA MET A 452 -10.75 -1.75 4.19
C MET A 452 -10.49 -0.25 4.37
N ILE A 453 -9.26 0.18 4.17
CA ILE A 453 -8.88 1.59 4.33
C ILE A 453 -8.78 2.31 3.00
N ARG A 454 -9.16 3.57 3.02
CA ARG A 454 -9.01 4.50 1.91
C ARG A 454 -8.02 5.61 2.24
N ASN A 455 -7.94 5.97 3.51
CA ASN A 455 -7.04 6.96 4.03
C ASN A 455 -6.10 6.32 5.05
N ALA A 456 -4.80 6.48 4.84
CA ALA A 456 -3.79 6.11 5.82
C ALA A 456 -2.53 6.96 5.60
N TYR A 457 -1.71 7.06 6.63
CA TYR A 457 -0.38 7.62 6.51
C TYR A 457 0.62 6.50 6.17
N LEU A 458 1.17 5.84 7.17
CA LEU A 458 2.14 4.77 6.93
C LEU A 458 1.71 3.41 7.49
N THR A 459 0.56 3.35 8.16
CA THR A 459 0.08 2.09 8.71
C THR A 459 -0.61 1.23 7.63
N SER A 460 -0.46 -0.08 7.74
CA SER A 460 -1.29 -1.07 7.06
C SER A 460 -2.19 -1.75 8.08
N ALA A 461 -2.98 -0.98 8.79
CA ALA A 461 -3.96 -1.49 9.75
C ALA A 461 -5.15 -2.17 9.05
N GLY A 462 -5.42 -1.76 7.80
CA GLY A 462 -6.45 -2.38 6.97
C GLY A 462 -5.99 -3.66 6.29
N GLU A 463 -6.94 -4.50 5.95
CA GLU A 463 -6.69 -5.68 5.11
C GLU A 463 -6.32 -5.28 3.70
N LEU A 464 -6.99 -4.23 3.20
CA LEU A 464 -6.86 -3.76 1.84
C LEU A 464 -6.75 -2.24 1.80
N HIS A 465 -5.86 -1.74 0.97
CA HIS A 465 -5.77 -0.34 0.61
C HIS A 465 -6.62 -0.09 -0.64
N ARG A 466 -7.77 0.56 -0.45
CA ARG A 466 -8.65 0.91 -1.55
C ARG A 466 -8.08 2.10 -2.30
N ILE A 467 -7.86 1.91 -3.59
CA ILE A 467 -7.55 3.02 -4.49
C ILE A 467 -8.75 3.99 -4.53
N ASP A 468 -8.50 5.26 -4.71
CA ASP A 468 -9.55 6.27 -4.78
C ASP A 468 -10.52 6.00 -5.95
N ASP A 469 -11.73 6.54 -5.89
CA ASP A 469 -12.84 6.24 -6.80
C ASP A 469 -12.40 6.06 -8.24
N PHE A 470 -12.66 4.87 -8.75
CA PHE A 470 -12.39 4.52 -10.12
C PHE A 470 -13.58 4.99 -10.97
N ASN A 471 -13.38 6.04 -11.71
CA ASN A 471 -14.40 6.53 -12.60
C ASN A 471 -14.34 5.71 -13.90
N TYR A 472 -15.11 4.70 -14.04
CA TYR A 472 -15.45 3.88 -15.22
C TYR A 472 -14.78 4.26 -16.55
N ASP A 473 -13.52 4.65 -16.52
CA ASP A 473 -12.70 4.94 -17.68
C ASP A 473 -11.24 4.62 -17.39
N MET A 474 -10.66 3.75 -18.19
CA MET A 474 -9.28 3.30 -18.03
C MET A 474 -8.24 4.34 -18.49
N ASN A 475 -8.68 5.47 -19.01
CA ASN A 475 -7.79 6.61 -19.28
C ASN A 475 -7.35 7.34 -18.01
N GLN A 476 -7.96 7.03 -16.87
CA GLN A 476 -7.66 7.75 -15.65
C GLN A 476 -6.36 7.25 -15.02
N ASP A 477 -5.76 8.12 -14.26
CA ASP A 477 -4.52 7.91 -13.54
C ASP A 477 -4.64 6.98 -12.33
N ARG A 478 -5.74 6.24 -12.21
CA ARG A 478 -6.05 5.27 -11.15
C ARG A 478 -6.05 3.85 -11.71
N GLY A 479 -6.11 2.87 -10.85
CA GLY A 479 -6.03 1.47 -11.25
C GLY A 479 -4.59 0.94 -11.19
N PRO A 480 -4.09 0.24 -12.22
CA PRO A 480 -2.77 -0.39 -12.15
C PRO A 480 -1.63 0.58 -11.82
N VAL A 481 -1.68 1.81 -12.32
CA VAL A 481 -0.63 2.81 -12.05
C VAL A 481 -0.55 3.14 -10.57
N ASN A 482 -1.67 3.50 -9.94
CA ASN A 482 -1.70 3.80 -8.52
C ASN A 482 -1.40 2.57 -7.66
N SER A 483 -1.89 1.40 -8.06
CA SER A 483 -1.57 0.15 -7.35
C SER A 483 -0.08 -0.13 -7.36
N LEU A 484 0.60 0.08 -8.48
CA LEU A 484 2.05 -0.10 -8.59
C LEU A 484 2.82 0.95 -7.79
N THR A 485 2.42 2.23 -7.83
CA THR A 485 3.07 3.26 -7.01
C THR A 485 2.90 3.02 -5.52
N LEU A 486 1.75 2.52 -5.09
CA LEU A 486 1.53 2.06 -3.72
C LEU A 486 2.41 0.85 -3.37
N ALA A 487 2.51 -0.14 -4.26
CA ALA A 487 3.36 -1.31 -4.05
C ALA A 487 4.85 -0.92 -3.91
N TYR A 488 5.35 -0.02 -4.78
CA TYR A 488 6.69 0.57 -4.62
C TYR A 488 6.88 1.25 -3.27
N SER A 489 5.82 1.87 -2.75
CA SER A 489 5.84 2.57 -1.45
C SER A 489 5.65 1.66 -0.24
N GLY A 490 5.62 0.33 -0.41
CA GLY A 490 5.43 -0.64 0.66
C GLY A 490 3.97 -0.85 1.06
N PHE A 491 3.02 -0.65 0.14
CA PHE A 491 1.58 -0.89 0.30
C PHE A 491 1.04 -1.79 -0.82
N PRO A 492 1.44 -3.06 -0.90
CA PRO A 492 1.06 -3.95 -2.02
C PRO A 492 -0.33 -4.59 -1.87
N LEU A 493 -0.97 -4.47 -0.70
CA LEU A 493 -2.29 -5.06 -0.44
C LEU A 493 -3.37 -4.15 -1.00
N THR A 494 -3.41 -4.03 -2.32
CA THR A 494 -4.29 -3.10 -3.02
C THR A 494 -5.56 -3.76 -3.52
N TYR A 495 -6.59 -2.94 -3.62
CA TYR A 495 -7.89 -3.26 -4.14
C TYR A 495 -8.34 -2.14 -5.08
N MET A 496 -8.61 -2.49 -6.33
CA MET A 496 -8.84 -1.51 -7.41
C MET A 496 -10.13 -0.71 -7.31
N ASP A 497 -10.98 -0.94 -6.33
CA ASP A 497 -12.35 -0.48 -6.28
C ASP A 497 -13.31 -1.45 -7.00
N ILE A 498 -14.58 -1.13 -6.98
CA ILE A 498 -15.68 -1.93 -7.50
C ILE A 498 -15.57 -2.06 -9.02
N ILE A 499 -15.71 -3.25 -9.57
CA ILE A 499 -15.76 -3.43 -11.02
C ILE A 499 -16.93 -2.65 -11.60
N GLY A 500 -16.63 -1.82 -12.61
CA GLY A 500 -17.57 -0.86 -13.13
C GLY A 500 -17.62 0.46 -12.35
N GLY A 501 -16.87 0.59 -11.25
CA GLY A 501 -16.75 1.83 -10.46
C GLY A 501 -18.09 2.33 -9.93
N THR A 502 -18.30 3.64 -10.02
CA THR A 502 -19.55 4.29 -9.60
C THR A 502 -20.68 4.20 -10.63
N PHE A 503 -20.56 3.32 -11.60
CA PHE A 503 -21.60 3.05 -12.59
C PHE A 503 -22.95 2.69 -11.98
N GLY A 504 -22.96 2.04 -10.83
CA GLY A 504 -24.18 1.56 -10.17
C GLY A 504 -25.21 2.64 -9.89
N GLY A 505 -24.82 3.90 -9.81
CA GLY A 505 -25.73 5.03 -9.64
C GLY A 505 -26.37 5.53 -10.92
N ARG A 506 -25.93 5.03 -12.09
CA ARG A 506 -26.50 5.41 -13.38
C ARG A 506 -27.27 4.23 -13.95
N ASN A 507 -28.53 4.46 -14.31
CA ASN A 507 -29.36 3.45 -14.95
C ASN A 507 -28.76 3.09 -16.31
N PHE A 508 -28.07 1.96 -16.40
CA PHE A 508 -27.78 1.33 -17.68
C PHE A 508 -28.99 0.49 -18.07
N GLU A 509 -30.00 1.17 -18.51
CA GLU A 509 -31.14 0.52 -19.17
C GLU A 509 -30.84 0.54 -20.65
N GLY A 510 -30.69 -0.62 -21.24
CA GLY A 510 -30.46 -0.75 -22.66
C GLY A 510 -29.13 -1.42 -23.04
N GLU A 511 -28.78 -1.31 -24.30
CA GLU A 511 -27.56 -1.89 -24.86
C GLU A 511 -26.33 -1.11 -24.43
N LEU A 512 -25.31 -1.82 -23.90
CA LEU A 512 -24.03 -1.21 -23.51
C LEU A 512 -23.27 -0.76 -24.76
N SER A 513 -22.69 0.45 -24.72
CA SER A 513 -21.72 0.87 -25.74
C SER A 513 -20.49 -0.05 -25.75
N ASN A 514 -19.83 -0.16 -26.91
CA ASN A 514 -18.61 -0.97 -27.03
C ASN A 514 -17.54 -0.54 -26.01
N ARG A 515 -17.37 0.75 -25.82
CA ARG A 515 -16.44 1.32 -24.82
C ARG A 515 -16.70 0.77 -23.41
N ILE A 516 -17.96 0.72 -22.99
CA ILE A 516 -18.34 0.22 -21.66
C ILE A 516 -18.12 -1.29 -21.57
N LYS A 517 -18.49 -2.06 -22.61
CA LYS A 517 -18.25 -3.51 -22.64
C LYS A 517 -16.77 -3.82 -22.48
N ILE A 518 -15.91 -3.20 -23.29
CA ILE A 518 -14.46 -3.39 -23.22
C ILE A 518 -13.90 -2.95 -21.86
N TYR A 519 -14.37 -1.81 -21.34
CA TYR A 519 -13.97 -1.35 -20.00
C TYR A 519 -14.28 -2.39 -18.93
N LEU A 520 -15.51 -2.89 -18.85
CA LEU A 520 -15.92 -3.87 -17.83
C LEU A 520 -15.07 -5.15 -17.91
N MET A 521 -14.87 -5.67 -19.12
CA MET A 521 -14.09 -6.89 -19.33
C MET A 521 -12.61 -6.69 -18.95
N ARG A 522 -11.97 -5.59 -19.39
CA ARG A 522 -10.59 -5.26 -19.01
C ARG A 522 -10.45 -5.03 -17.53
N ASN A 523 -11.38 -4.27 -16.92
CA ASN A 523 -11.37 -4.00 -15.47
C ASN A 523 -11.49 -5.28 -14.65
N ALA A 524 -12.37 -6.22 -15.05
CA ALA A 524 -12.49 -7.51 -14.37
C ALA A 524 -11.21 -8.35 -14.46
N ARG A 525 -10.56 -8.42 -15.64
CA ARG A 525 -9.28 -9.11 -15.80
C ARG A 525 -8.18 -8.52 -14.91
N ILE A 526 -8.10 -7.19 -14.84
CA ILE A 526 -7.11 -6.51 -13.99
C ILE A 526 -7.42 -6.74 -12.50
N ALA A 527 -8.68 -6.56 -12.10
CA ALA A 527 -9.11 -6.73 -10.71
C ALA A 527 -8.84 -8.15 -10.19
N SER A 528 -8.99 -9.18 -11.05
CA SER A 528 -8.71 -10.57 -10.67
C SER A 528 -7.23 -10.84 -10.31
N LEU A 529 -6.32 -9.94 -10.65
CA LEU A 529 -4.87 -10.03 -10.40
C LEU A 529 -4.37 -9.13 -9.26
N HIS A 530 -5.30 -8.47 -8.56
CA HIS A 530 -5.01 -7.69 -7.34
C HIS A 530 -5.14 -8.55 -6.08
N SER A 531 -4.85 -7.96 -4.93
CA SER A 531 -4.95 -8.66 -3.64
C SER A 531 -6.38 -9.06 -3.31
N SER A 532 -7.36 -8.31 -3.78
CA SER A 532 -8.79 -8.61 -3.66
C SER A 532 -9.55 -8.09 -4.87
N MET A 533 -10.76 -8.60 -5.06
CA MET A 533 -11.63 -8.26 -6.18
C MET A 533 -13.04 -8.00 -5.69
N SER A 534 -13.69 -6.94 -6.16
CA SER A 534 -15.07 -6.62 -5.80
C SER A 534 -15.98 -6.48 -7.01
N MET A 535 -17.10 -7.18 -6.96
CA MET A 535 -18.17 -7.05 -7.92
C MET A 535 -19.07 -5.87 -7.55
N GLY A 536 -19.60 -5.20 -8.55
CA GLY A 536 -20.58 -4.12 -8.42
C GLY A 536 -21.94 -4.49 -8.97
N LYS A 537 -22.34 -3.80 -10.03
CA LYS A 537 -23.60 -4.07 -10.74
C LYS A 537 -23.60 -5.49 -11.31
N GLY A 538 -24.65 -6.23 -11.07
CA GLY A 538 -24.72 -7.63 -11.45
C GLY A 538 -24.81 -7.86 -12.96
N PRO A 539 -24.27 -8.99 -13.47
CA PRO A 539 -24.20 -9.29 -14.89
C PRO A 539 -25.58 -9.36 -15.56
N TRP A 540 -26.63 -9.74 -14.83
CA TRP A 540 -28.01 -9.73 -15.32
C TRP A 540 -28.53 -8.36 -15.78
N ASN A 541 -27.87 -7.26 -15.34
CA ASN A 541 -28.22 -5.90 -15.76
C ASN A 541 -27.61 -5.53 -17.12
N TYR A 542 -26.55 -6.20 -17.55
CA TYR A 542 -25.80 -5.81 -18.74
C TYR A 542 -26.39 -6.36 -20.05
N LYS A 543 -27.16 -7.45 -19.95
CA LYS A 543 -27.75 -8.13 -21.11
C LYS A 543 -26.74 -8.42 -22.24
N ASP A 544 -25.52 -8.79 -21.85
CA ASP A 544 -24.41 -9.09 -22.75
C ASP A 544 -23.71 -10.36 -22.26
N GLU A 545 -23.74 -11.41 -23.11
CA GLU A 545 -23.20 -12.73 -22.75
C GLU A 545 -21.68 -12.72 -22.62
N GLN A 546 -20.97 -11.98 -23.47
CA GLN A 546 -19.52 -11.92 -23.42
C GLN A 546 -19.05 -11.21 -22.16
N VAL A 547 -19.66 -10.07 -21.82
CA VAL A 547 -19.37 -9.35 -20.57
C VAL A 547 -19.64 -10.25 -19.37
N SER A 548 -20.82 -10.90 -19.32
CA SER A 548 -21.20 -11.79 -18.21
C SER A 548 -20.22 -12.95 -18.04
N LYS A 549 -19.83 -13.57 -19.15
CA LYS A 549 -18.83 -14.67 -19.17
C LYS A 549 -17.48 -14.20 -18.61
N ILE A 550 -16.94 -13.08 -19.10
CA ILE A 550 -15.63 -12.57 -18.69
C ILE A 550 -15.63 -12.17 -17.19
N LEU A 551 -16.71 -11.56 -16.72
CA LEU A 551 -16.86 -11.22 -15.30
C LEU A 551 -16.80 -12.49 -14.42
N LEU A 552 -17.56 -13.53 -14.77
CA LEU A 552 -17.56 -14.80 -14.02
C LEU A 552 -16.21 -15.50 -14.08
N GLU A 553 -15.62 -15.64 -15.27
CA GLU A 553 -14.29 -16.25 -15.42
C GLU A 553 -13.22 -15.53 -14.59
N SER A 554 -13.27 -14.19 -14.53
CA SER A 554 -12.34 -13.38 -13.75
C SER A 554 -12.53 -13.58 -12.25
N ALA A 555 -13.77 -13.63 -11.77
CA ALA A 555 -14.09 -13.93 -10.38
C ALA A 555 -13.64 -15.35 -9.99
N GLN A 556 -13.88 -16.34 -10.85
CA GLN A 556 -13.42 -17.72 -10.64
C GLN A 556 -11.90 -17.85 -10.67
N LEU A 557 -11.20 -17.12 -11.54
CA LEU A 557 -9.75 -17.07 -11.54
C LEU A 557 -9.21 -16.52 -10.21
N HIS A 558 -9.76 -15.38 -9.75
CA HIS A 558 -9.35 -14.78 -8.48
C HIS A 558 -9.59 -15.74 -7.30
N ALA A 559 -10.73 -16.41 -7.27
CA ALA A 559 -11.05 -17.40 -6.23
C ALA A 559 -10.09 -18.59 -6.25
N ARG A 560 -9.70 -19.10 -7.44
CA ARG A 560 -8.69 -20.16 -7.53
C ARG A 560 -7.33 -19.69 -6.99
N LEU A 561 -6.92 -18.47 -7.31
CA LEU A 561 -5.65 -17.90 -6.86
C LEU A 561 -5.68 -17.36 -5.43
N HIS A 562 -6.84 -17.28 -4.79
CA HIS A 562 -7.00 -16.70 -3.46
C HIS A 562 -6.02 -17.27 -2.41
N PRO A 563 -5.83 -18.60 -2.26
CA PRO A 563 -4.86 -19.14 -1.31
C PRO A 563 -3.42 -18.68 -1.61
N TYR A 564 -3.05 -18.63 -2.88
CA TYR A 564 -1.74 -18.18 -3.32
C TYR A 564 -1.54 -16.67 -3.04
N ILE A 565 -2.53 -15.84 -3.36
CA ILE A 565 -2.50 -14.39 -3.11
C ILE A 565 -2.39 -14.14 -1.60
N TYR A 566 -3.21 -14.80 -0.79
CA TYR A 566 -3.18 -14.66 0.66
C TYR A 566 -1.84 -15.09 1.28
N SER A 567 -1.30 -16.21 0.85
CA SER A 567 0.04 -16.64 1.28
C SER A 567 1.10 -15.57 1.02
N ASN A 568 1.03 -14.88 -0.12
CA ASN A 568 1.93 -13.78 -0.44
C ASN A 568 1.63 -12.50 0.37
N ALA A 569 0.37 -12.28 0.79
CA ALA A 569 0.03 -11.21 1.72
C ALA A 569 0.63 -11.47 3.12
N ILE A 570 0.67 -12.72 3.57
CA ILE A 570 1.35 -13.09 4.82
C ILE A 570 2.88 -12.92 4.71
N LYS A 571 3.48 -13.28 3.56
CA LYS A 571 4.91 -12.99 3.33
C LYS A 571 5.20 -11.48 3.43
N PHE A 572 4.36 -10.65 2.81
CA PHE A 572 4.48 -9.19 2.94
C PHE A 572 4.37 -8.73 4.40
N TYR A 573 3.40 -9.23 5.14
CA TYR A 573 3.23 -8.91 6.56
C TYR A 573 4.48 -9.21 7.39
N GLN A 574 5.20 -10.27 7.06
CA GLN A 574 6.39 -10.69 7.79
C GLN A 574 7.67 -9.99 7.33
N GLU A 575 7.79 -9.73 6.03
CA GLU A 575 9.04 -9.31 5.39
C GLU A 575 9.03 -7.85 4.91
N GLY A 576 7.85 -7.24 4.75
CA GLY A 576 7.68 -5.90 4.17
C GLY A 576 7.82 -5.85 2.65
N TYR A 577 8.38 -6.87 2.01
CA TYR A 577 8.56 -6.94 0.57
C TYR A 577 7.20 -7.10 -0.14
N PRO A 578 6.93 -6.41 -1.27
CA PRO A 578 5.59 -6.32 -1.88
C PRO A 578 5.17 -7.58 -2.64
N HIS A 579 5.12 -8.74 -1.98
CA HIS A 579 4.89 -10.05 -2.58
C HIS A 579 3.58 -10.22 -3.36
N THR A 580 2.50 -9.50 -3.00
CA THR A 580 1.23 -9.62 -3.74
C THR A 580 1.21 -8.84 -5.05
N MET A 581 2.06 -7.83 -5.14
CA MET A 581 2.23 -7.00 -6.33
C MET A 581 3.66 -6.45 -6.34
N THR A 582 4.60 -7.24 -6.89
CA THR A 582 5.99 -6.80 -6.99
C THR A 582 6.25 -6.23 -8.38
N PRO A 583 6.39 -4.90 -8.53
CA PRO A 583 6.75 -4.31 -9.81
C PRO A 583 8.06 -4.88 -10.36
N LEU A 584 8.19 -5.05 -11.67
CA LEU A 584 9.39 -5.66 -12.25
C LEU A 584 10.70 -4.97 -11.85
N PRO A 585 10.80 -3.64 -11.76
CA PRO A 585 12.00 -2.96 -11.25
C PRO A 585 12.41 -3.35 -9.83
N ILE A 586 11.47 -3.80 -9.01
CA ILE A 586 11.74 -4.32 -7.66
C ILE A 586 12.11 -5.80 -7.68
N ALA A 587 11.44 -6.60 -8.53
CA ALA A 587 11.69 -8.03 -8.65
C ALA A 587 13.03 -8.34 -9.34
N TYR A 588 13.39 -7.53 -10.34
CA TYR A 588 14.58 -7.71 -11.19
C TYR A 588 15.41 -6.43 -11.28
N PRO A 589 15.90 -5.87 -10.15
CA PRO A 589 16.53 -4.54 -10.12
C PRO A 589 17.81 -4.42 -10.96
N LYS A 590 18.49 -5.53 -11.23
CA LYS A 590 19.72 -5.58 -12.03
C LYS A 590 19.47 -5.67 -13.53
N ASP A 591 18.26 -5.99 -13.95
CA ASP A 591 17.87 -6.02 -15.35
C ASP A 591 17.43 -4.61 -15.80
N LEU A 592 18.32 -3.91 -16.49
CA LEU A 592 18.06 -2.54 -16.93
C LEU A 592 16.88 -2.42 -17.91
N ASN A 593 16.48 -3.51 -18.56
CA ASN A 593 15.35 -3.46 -19.50
C ASN A 593 14.00 -3.27 -18.76
N VAL A 594 13.89 -3.71 -17.51
CA VAL A 594 12.66 -3.48 -16.73
C VAL A 594 12.45 -2.00 -16.36
N HIS A 595 13.49 -1.18 -16.51
CA HIS A 595 13.43 0.27 -16.29
C HIS A 595 13.22 1.06 -17.60
N ASN A 596 13.25 0.40 -18.76
CA ASN A 596 13.12 1.06 -20.05
C ASN A 596 11.67 1.20 -20.46
N ARG A 597 11.14 2.42 -20.37
CA ARG A 597 9.75 2.74 -20.76
C ARG A 597 9.43 2.47 -22.22
N GLU A 598 10.40 2.58 -23.13
CA GLU A 598 10.19 2.34 -24.55
C GLU A 598 9.80 0.90 -24.82
N ASN A 599 10.33 -0.05 -24.03
CA ASN A 599 9.98 -1.45 -24.12
C ASN A 599 8.49 -1.71 -23.91
N TYR A 600 7.81 -0.85 -23.18
CA TYR A 600 6.41 -1.00 -22.79
C TYR A 600 5.46 -0.04 -23.50
N ASN A 601 5.91 0.63 -24.56
CA ASN A 601 5.13 1.73 -25.17
C ASN A 601 4.69 2.77 -24.12
N GLN A 602 5.54 3.06 -23.14
CA GLN A 602 5.28 3.91 -21.97
C GLN A 602 4.12 3.43 -21.07
N ARG A 603 3.68 2.17 -21.19
CA ARG A 603 2.55 1.58 -20.46
C ARG A 603 2.89 0.20 -19.91
N GLY A 604 4.09 0.06 -19.39
CA GLY A 604 4.62 -1.18 -18.84
C GLY A 604 4.09 -1.50 -17.45
N PHE A 605 2.83 -1.91 -17.38
CA PHE A 605 2.20 -2.32 -16.13
C PHE A 605 2.35 -3.82 -15.92
N GLN A 606 3.56 -4.24 -15.61
CA GLN A 606 3.87 -5.62 -15.32
C GLN A 606 4.32 -5.76 -13.87
N TRP A 607 3.84 -6.80 -13.21
CA TRP A 607 4.26 -7.12 -11.84
C TRP A 607 4.24 -8.62 -11.58
N MET A 608 5.05 -9.04 -10.61
CA MET A 608 4.97 -10.40 -10.09
C MET A 608 3.87 -10.50 -9.03
N ILE A 609 3.11 -11.58 -9.04
CA ILE A 609 2.25 -12.03 -7.96
C ILE A 609 2.96 -13.22 -7.33
N GLY A 610 3.51 -13.01 -6.15
CA GLY A 610 4.44 -13.97 -5.55
C GLY A 610 5.67 -14.18 -6.39
N ASP A 611 6.18 -15.40 -6.36
CA ASP A 611 7.42 -15.81 -7.00
C ASP A 611 7.22 -16.66 -8.27
N ALA A 612 5.96 -16.83 -8.73
CA ALA A 612 5.64 -17.69 -9.87
C ALA A 612 4.78 -17.06 -10.96
N LEU A 613 4.00 -16.05 -10.69
CA LEU A 613 3.08 -15.46 -11.67
C LEU A 613 3.53 -14.05 -12.05
N MET A 614 3.44 -13.69 -13.32
CA MET A 614 3.66 -12.35 -13.83
C MET A 614 2.41 -11.84 -14.55
N ALA A 615 1.86 -10.74 -14.06
CA ALA A 615 0.73 -10.05 -14.68
C ALA A 615 1.20 -9.05 -15.74
N TYR A 616 0.46 -8.96 -16.86
CA TYR A 616 0.69 -8.01 -17.95
C TYR A 616 -0.61 -7.45 -18.53
N PRO A 617 -1.43 -6.77 -17.72
CA PRO A 617 -2.74 -6.31 -18.17
C PRO A 617 -2.64 -5.27 -19.29
N LEU A 618 -3.66 -5.21 -20.14
CA LEU A 618 -3.83 -4.11 -21.08
C LEU A 618 -4.62 -2.98 -20.41
N TYR A 619 -3.99 -1.82 -20.27
CA TYR A 619 -4.52 -0.62 -19.66
C TYR A 619 -4.11 0.62 -20.47
N GLY A 620 -4.77 1.76 -20.26
CA GLY A 620 -4.42 3.04 -20.88
C GLY A 620 -5.55 3.68 -21.65
N ASP A 621 -5.32 4.89 -22.16
CA ASP A 621 -6.33 5.72 -22.86
C ASP A 621 -6.83 5.13 -24.19
N ASP A 622 -6.10 4.20 -24.75
CA ASP A 622 -6.45 3.47 -25.97
C ASP A 622 -7.05 2.07 -25.71
N TYR A 623 -7.43 1.77 -24.47
CA TYR A 623 -7.91 0.44 -24.05
C TYR A 623 -9.06 -0.12 -24.89
N GLU A 624 -9.93 0.75 -25.43
CA GLU A 624 -11.07 0.35 -26.23
C GLU A 624 -10.63 -0.26 -27.58
N THR A 625 -9.63 0.32 -28.20
CA THR A 625 -9.17 -0.06 -29.54
C THR A 625 -7.93 -0.94 -29.54
N ALA A 626 -7.08 -0.80 -28.53
CA ALA A 626 -5.87 -1.60 -28.42
C ALA A 626 -6.15 -3.10 -28.27
N ARG A 627 -5.37 -3.93 -28.98
CA ARG A 627 -5.44 -5.40 -28.92
C ARG A 627 -4.13 -6.02 -28.49
N SER A 628 -3.06 -5.24 -28.44
CA SER A 628 -1.71 -5.71 -28.12
C SER A 628 -0.95 -4.71 -27.26
N ARG A 629 0.12 -5.19 -26.63
CA ARG A 629 1.16 -4.41 -25.91
C ARG A 629 2.50 -5.08 -26.09
N ASN A 630 3.55 -4.31 -25.94
CA ASN A 630 4.84 -4.90 -25.69
C ASN A 630 4.88 -5.51 -24.30
N VAL A 631 5.33 -6.76 -24.18
CA VAL A 631 5.47 -7.47 -22.91
C VAL A 631 6.92 -7.92 -22.76
N TYR A 632 7.57 -7.47 -21.69
CA TYR A 632 8.93 -7.88 -21.40
C TYR A 632 8.95 -9.11 -20.48
N LEU A 633 9.71 -10.12 -20.87
CA LEU A 633 9.96 -11.30 -20.06
C LEU A 633 11.39 -11.20 -19.51
N PRO A 634 11.59 -11.07 -18.19
CA PRO A 634 12.91 -11.15 -17.57
C PRO A 634 13.60 -12.50 -17.78
N GLU A 635 14.88 -12.61 -17.40
CA GLU A 635 15.63 -13.85 -17.48
C GLU A 635 14.87 -15.04 -16.86
N GLY A 636 14.87 -16.16 -17.57
CA GLY A 636 14.23 -17.41 -17.16
C GLY A 636 13.27 -17.96 -18.22
N LYS A 637 12.65 -19.09 -17.87
CA LYS A 637 11.62 -19.72 -18.69
C LYS A 637 10.25 -19.25 -18.26
N TRP A 638 9.40 -18.91 -19.24
CA TRP A 638 8.05 -18.40 -19.04
C TRP A 638 7.05 -19.22 -19.85
N ILE A 639 5.90 -19.49 -19.27
CA ILE A 639 4.79 -20.23 -19.90
C ILE A 639 3.56 -19.33 -19.92
N ASP A 640 2.98 -19.11 -21.10
CA ASP A 640 1.69 -18.42 -21.22
C ASP A 640 0.59 -19.23 -20.51
N TYR A 641 -0.10 -18.59 -19.58
CA TYR A 641 -1.06 -19.24 -18.69
C TYR A 641 -2.25 -19.87 -19.43
N ASP A 642 -2.68 -19.26 -20.55
CA ASP A 642 -3.85 -19.72 -21.29
C ASP A 642 -3.54 -20.85 -22.27
N ASN A 643 -2.44 -20.75 -23.03
CA ASN A 643 -2.16 -21.64 -24.15
C ASN A 643 -0.91 -22.52 -23.96
N GLY A 644 -0.14 -22.31 -22.89
CA GLY A 644 1.04 -23.11 -22.56
C GLY A 644 2.25 -22.85 -23.44
N LYS A 645 2.23 -21.82 -24.29
CA LYS A 645 3.39 -21.49 -25.12
C LYS A 645 4.57 -21.07 -24.25
N GLU A 646 5.72 -21.65 -24.53
CA GLU A 646 6.95 -21.43 -23.79
C GLU A 646 7.80 -20.33 -24.43
N TYR A 647 8.43 -19.53 -23.59
CA TYR A 647 9.34 -18.46 -23.95
C TYR A 647 10.57 -18.51 -23.06
N ASN A 648 11.72 -18.05 -23.58
CA ASN A 648 12.95 -17.91 -22.79
C ASN A 648 13.33 -16.43 -22.75
N GLY A 649 13.30 -15.83 -21.57
CA GLY A 649 13.79 -14.48 -21.31
C GLY A 649 15.32 -14.44 -21.09
N PRO A 650 15.96 -13.26 -21.16
CA PRO A 650 15.32 -11.96 -21.36
C PRO A 650 14.81 -11.78 -22.80
N MET A 651 13.57 -11.31 -22.94
CA MET A 651 12.93 -11.14 -24.26
C MET A 651 11.85 -10.05 -24.22
N LEU A 652 11.80 -9.23 -25.25
CA LEU A 652 10.70 -8.33 -25.51
C LEU A 652 9.75 -8.95 -26.55
N LEU A 653 8.54 -9.27 -26.13
CA LEU A 653 7.45 -9.67 -27.02
C LEU A 653 6.80 -8.38 -27.56
N LYS A 654 7.13 -8.05 -28.81
CA LYS A 654 6.56 -6.87 -29.47
C LYS A 654 5.14 -7.19 -29.96
N ASP A 655 4.25 -6.21 -29.80
CA ASP A 655 2.85 -6.29 -30.23
C ASP A 655 2.14 -7.59 -29.80
N PHE A 656 2.42 -8.02 -28.57
CA PHE A 656 1.84 -9.24 -28.02
C PHE A 656 0.34 -9.08 -27.83
N GLU A 657 -0.43 -9.94 -28.46
CA GLU A 657 -1.89 -9.88 -28.46
C GLU A 657 -2.48 -10.14 -27.06
N ILE A 658 -3.34 -9.23 -26.60
CA ILE A 658 -4.04 -9.31 -25.32
C ILE A 658 -5.54 -9.01 -25.58
N PRO A 659 -6.26 -9.91 -26.24
CA PRO A 659 -7.72 -9.77 -26.39
C PRO A 659 -8.42 -9.81 -25.02
N VAL A 660 -9.66 -9.38 -24.93
CA VAL A 660 -10.41 -9.30 -23.66
C VAL A 660 -10.63 -10.67 -23.00
N GLU A 661 -10.65 -11.72 -23.80
CA GLU A 661 -10.78 -13.11 -23.35
C GLU A 661 -9.51 -13.63 -22.68
N LYS A 662 -8.36 -13.03 -22.99
CA LYS A 662 -7.07 -13.52 -22.50
C LYS A 662 -6.89 -13.25 -21.00
N THR A 663 -6.41 -14.28 -20.29
CA THR A 663 -5.89 -14.12 -18.95
C THR A 663 -4.48 -13.55 -19.05
N PRO A 664 -4.22 -12.28 -18.64
CA PRO A 664 -2.93 -11.65 -18.88
C PRO A 664 -1.89 -12.08 -17.83
N LEU A 665 -1.54 -13.37 -17.85
CA LEU A 665 -0.59 -14.02 -16.94
C LEU A 665 0.44 -14.86 -17.69
N PHE A 666 1.69 -14.77 -17.25
CA PHE A 666 2.74 -15.75 -17.48
C PHE A 666 3.08 -16.49 -16.19
N VAL A 667 3.47 -17.75 -16.30
CA VAL A 667 4.08 -18.52 -15.22
C VAL A 667 5.56 -18.60 -15.45
N GLY A 668 6.34 -18.25 -14.44
CA GLY A 668 7.80 -18.26 -14.47
C GLY A 668 8.38 -18.42 -13.06
N GLY A 669 9.60 -17.92 -12.83
CA GLY A 669 10.22 -17.94 -11.50
C GLY A 669 10.27 -19.34 -10.91
N THR A 670 9.61 -19.57 -9.77
CA THR A 670 9.56 -20.90 -9.11
C THR A 670 8.68 -21.91 -9.84
N GLY A 671 7.69 -21.44 -10.62
CA GLY A 671 6.71 -22.29 -11.27
C GLY A 671 5.76 -23.03 -10.32
N ILE A 672 5.70 -22.65 -9.06
CA ILE A 672 4.88 -23.29 -8.01
C ILE A 672 3.71 -22.40 -7.68
N VAL A 673 2.48 -22.85 -7.98
CA VAL A 673 1.24 -22.12 -7.70
C VAL A 673 0.29 -23.02 -6.92
N ILE A 674 -0.25 -22.54 -5.81
CA ILE A 674 -1.29 -23.24 -5.05
C ILE A 674 -2.64 -22.60 -5.40
N GLU A 675 -3.52 -23.42 -5.97
CA GLU A 675 -4.86 -23.01 -6.39
C GLU A 675 -5.93 -23.79 -5.65
N GLU A 676 -7.11 -23.20 -5.44
CA GLU A 676 -8.28 -23.86 -4.88
C GLU A 676 -9.24 -24.28 -6.00
N PHE A 677 -9.62 -25.56 -6.04
CA PHE A 677 -10.64 -26.11 -6.92
C PHE A 677 -11.64 -26.88 -6.08
N ASP A 678 -12.91 -26.54 -6.19
CA ASP A 678 -14.00 -27.22 -5.48
C ASP A 678 -13.71 -27.46 -3.98
N THR A 679 -13.15 -26.44 -3.31
CA THR A 679 -12.72 -26.45 -1.90
C THR A 679 -11.44 -27.25 -1.60
N GLU A 680 -10.83 -27.89 -2.58
CA GLU A 680 -9.58 -28.62 -2.43
C GLU A 680 -8.38 -27.78 -2.92
N LEU A 681 -7.31 -27.76 -2.14
CA LEU A 681 -6.06 -27.14 -2.55
C LEU A 681 -5.28 -28.09 -3.48
N LYS A 682 -4.83 -27.54 -4.60
CA LYS A 682 -3.97 -28.23 -5.56
C LYS A 682 -2.66 -27.45 -5.72
N ALA A 683 -1.55 -28.16 -5.62
CA ALA A 683 -0.27 -27.62 -6.06
C ALA A 683 -0.12 -27.86 -7.56
N ARG A 684 0.15 -26.79 -8.31
CA ARG A 684 0.42 -26.83 -9.74
C ARG A 684 1.87 -26.46 -9.97
N ILE A 685 2.61 -27.39 -10.55
CA ILE A 685 4.04 -27.28 -10.79
C ILE A 685 4.28 -27.15 -12.29
N TYR A 686 4.81 -26.01 -12.70
CA TYR A 686 5.13 -25.72 -14.09
C TYR A 686 6.62 -25.97 -14.35
N PRO A 687 7.00 -26.56 -15.49
CA PRO A 687 8.39 -26.94 -15.78
C PRO A 687 9.23 -25.72 -16.24
N VAL A 688 9.37 -24.73 -15.37
CA VAL A 688 10.11 -23.48 -15.65
C VAL A 688 11.44 -23.39 -14.90
N ALA A 689 11.62 -24.12 -13.81
CA ALA A 689 12.84 -24.10 -13.00
C ALA A 689 13.30 -25.50 -12.64
N ASN A 690 14.62 -25.73 -12.69
CA ASN A 690 15.21 -27.00 -12.23
C ASN A 690 15.55 -26.99 -10.74
N LYS A 691 15.63 -25.82 -10.13
CA LYS A 691 15.82 -25.64 -8.69
C LYS A 691 14.99 -24.45 -8.22
N ALA A 692 14.08 -24.71 -7.31
CA ALA A 692 13.24 -23.68 -6.71
C ALA A 692 12.80 -24.09 -5.31
N LYS A 693 12.45 -23.10 -4.50
CA LYS A 693 11.87 -23.31 -3.17
C LYS A 693 10.90 -22.17 -2.88
N THR A 694 9.72 -22.51 -2.39
CA THR A 694 8.74 -21.53 -1.90
C THR A 694 8.17 -21.95 -0.57
N ILE A 695 7.70 -20.99 0.22
CA ILE A 695 6.94 -21.20 1.44
C ILE A 695 5.51 -20.77 1.15
N PHE A 696 4.57 -21.63 1.46
CA PHE A 696 3.14 -21.35 1.42
C PHE A 696 2.61 -21.21 2.85
N TYR A 697 1.81 -20.18 3.10
CA TYR A 697 1.11 -19.96 4.35
C TYR A 697 -0.36 -20.31 4.20
N GLY A 698 -0.87 -21.15 5.11
CA GLY A 698 -2.27 -21.59 5.14
C GLY A 698 -3.24 -20.48 5.55
N LYS A 699 -4.53 -20.81 5.56
CA LYS A 699 -5.65 -19.89 5.88
C LYS A 699 -5.52 -19.21 7.25
N ASP A 700 -4.87 -19.83 8.21
CA ASP A 700 -4.59 -19.25 9.52
C ASP A 700 -3.46 -18.22 9.50
N GLY A 701 -2.73 -18.10 8.38
CA GLY A 701 -1.55 -17.25 8.20
C GLY A 701 -0.40 -17.61 9.15
N LYS A 702 -0.33 -18.85 9.62
CA LYS A 702 0.71 -19.38 10.52
C LYS A 702 1.24 -20.72 10.06
N THR A 703 0.35 -21.65 9.68
CA THR A 703 0.72 -22.97 9.16
C THR A 703 1.53 -22.79 7.89
N GLN A 704 2.72 -23.40 7.84
CA GLN A 704 3.65 -23.29 6.72
C GLN A 704 3.81 -24.64 6.02
N SER A 705 3.90 -24.57 4.70
CA SER A 705 4.32 -25.67 3.84
C SER A 705 5.51 -25.24 3.00
N VAL A 706 6.54 -26.06 2.96
CA VAL A 706 7.71 -25.85 2.10
C VAL A 706 7.61 -26.73 0.88
N ILE A 707 7.73 -26.15 -0.31
CA ILE A 707 7.76 -26.89 -1.58
C ILE A 707 9.09 -26.60 -2.25
N SER A 708 9.84 -27.68 -2.52
CA SER A 708 11.13 -27.59 -3.22
C SER A 708 11.13 -28.38 -4.53
N ILE A 709 11.78 -27.80 -5.54
CA ILE A 709 12.10 -28.45 -6.81
C ILE A 709 13.61 -28.67 -6.81
N GLU A 710 14.05 -29.93 -7.03
CA GLU A 710 15.44 -30.34 -6.94
C GLU A 710 15.84 -31.19 -8.15
N ASN A 711 16.20 -30.55 -9.26
CA ASN A 711 16.63 -31.18 -10.53
C ASN A 711 15.66 -32.25 -11.05
N PRO A 712 14.38 -31.94 -11.26
CA PRO A 712 13.36 -32.90 -11.62
C PRO A 712 13.56 -33.49 -13.00
N ASN A 713 13.25 -34.77 -13.13
CA ASN A 713 13.03 -35.36 -14.45
C ASN A 713 11.60 -35.07 -14.89
N TRP A 714 11.38 -34.02 -15.67
CA TRP A 714 10.07 -33.61 -16.14
C TRP A 714 9.28 -34.64 -16.96
N LYS A 715 9.94 -35.71 -17.43
CA LYS A 715 9.29 -36.83 -18.12
C LYS A 715 8.83 -37.94 -17.15
N ASP A 716 9.52 -38.07 -16.01
CA ASP A 716 9.22 -39.06 -14.96
C ASP A 716 9.33 -38.37 -13.58
N LEU A 717 8.39 -37.48 -13.33
CA LEU A 717 8.38 -36.62 -12.12
C LEU A 717 8.12 -37.45 -10.88
N LYS A 718 8.91 -37.23 -9.83
CA LYS A 718 8.72 -37.84 -8.52
C LYS A 718 8.40 -36.74 -7.52
N ILE A 719 7.22 -36.86 -6.87
CA ILE A 719 6.78 -35.95 -5.81
C ILE A 719 6.73 -36.74 -4.52
N ILE A 720 7.38 -36.22 -3.48
CA ILE A 720 7.46 -36.84 -2.16
C ILE A 720 6.90 -35.85 -1.15
N ASP A 721 5.93 -36.27 -0.38
CA ASP A 721 5.53 -35.60 0.84
C ASP A 721 6.55 -35.95 1.93
N LEU A 722 7.35 -34.94 2.34
CA LEU A 722 8.41 -35.11 3.32
C LEU A 722 7.87 -35.23 4.76
N THR A 723 6.64 -34.81 5.00
CA THR A 723 6.00 -34.87 6.32
C THR A 723 5.55 -36.29 6.65
N THR A 724 5.01 -36.99 5.65
CA THR A 724 4.53 -38.37 5.79
C THR A 724 5.52 -39.40 5.21
N ASN A 725 6.55 -38.95 4.51
CA ASN A 725 7.49 -39.74 3.75
C ASN A 725 6.81 -40.65 2.71
N THR A 726 5.78 -40.13 2.04
CA THR A 726 4.99 -40.86 1.04
C THR A 726 5.19 -40.31 -0.37
N LYS A 727 5.14 -41.18 -1.38
CA LYS A 727 5.09 -40.76 -2.78
C LYS A 727 3.71 -40.21 -3.09
N ILE A 728 3.65 -39.02 -3.68
CA ILE A 728 2.42 -38.36 -4.08
C ILE A 728 2.10 -38.69 -5.53
N TYR A 729 0.82 -39.02 -5.76
CA TYR A 729 0.28 -39.19 -7.10
C TYR A 729 -0.01 -37.80 -7.71
N TRP A 730 0.32 -37.64 -9.00
CA TRP A 730 0.08 -36.40 -9.75
C TRP A 730 -0.54 -36.69 -11.12
N GLU A 731 -1.21 -35.71 -11.67
CA GLU A 731 -1.72 -35.73 -13.04
C GLU A 731 -1.19 -34.54 -13.84
N LYS A 732 -1.03 -34.71 -15.15
CA LYS A 732 -0.73 -33.59 -16.03
C LYS A 732 -2.04 -32.93 -16.47
N LYS A 733 -2.27 -31.71 -16.02
CA LYS A 733 -3.48 -30.96 -16.35
C LYS A 733 -3.13 -29.62 -16.95
N ARG A 734 -3.61 -29.36 -18.17
CA ARG A 734 -3.13 -28.27 -19.01
C ARG A 734 -1.58 -28.34 -19.13
N PHE A 735 -0.86 -27.35 -18.66
CA PHE A 735 0.58 -27.19 -18.81
C PHE A 735 1.36 -27.44 -17.51
N ALA A 736 0.70 -27.94 -16.47
CA ALA A 736 1.25 -28.16 -15.14
C ALA A 736 1.10 -29.61 -14.70
N PHE A 737 1.99 -30.04 -13.80
CA PHE A 737 1.84 -31.24 -12.98
C PHE A 737 1.06 -30.86 -11.72
N GLN A 738 -0.08 -31.48 -11.49
CA GLN A 738 -1.02 -31.13 -10.42
C GLN A 738 -1.15 -32.27 -9.43
N PHE A 739 -1.15 -31.94 -8.14
CA PHE A 739 -1.43 -32.90 -7.07
C PHE A 739 -2.22 -32.26 -5.93
N ASN A 740 -2.87 -33.09 -5.10
CA ASN A 740 -3.59 -32.65 -3.92
C ASN A 740 -2.59 -32.12 -2.88
N PHE A 741 -2.80 -30.87 -2.48
CA PHE A 741 -1.93 -30.18 -1.55
C PHE A 741 -2.59 -30.13 -0.16
N ILE A 742 -1.80 -30.43 0.88
CA ILE A 742 -2.24 -30.38 2.28
C ILE A 742 -1.46 -29.30 3.01
N GLU A 743 -2.14 -28.36 3.63
CA GLU A 743 -1.51 -27.31 4.44
C GLU A 743 -0.71 -27.93 5.59
N GLY A 744 0.47 -27.40 5.86
CA GLY A 744 1.39 -27.90 6.88
C GLY A 744 2.29 -29.06 6.43
N HIS A 745 2.04 -29.65 5.26
CA HIS A 745 2.92 -30.67 4.70
C HIS A 745 4.03 -30.04 3.83
N ASN A 746 5.19 -30.67 3.82
CA ASN A 746 6.34 -30.25 3.02
C ASN A 746 6.52 -31.20 1.85
N TYR A 747 6.89 -30.66 0.68
CA TYR A 747 6.98 -31.43 -0.55
C TYR A 747 8.33 -31.24 -1.25
N ARG A 748 8.84 -32.32 -1.80
CA ARG A 748 10.01 -32.33 -2.68
C ARG A 748 9.65 -32.91 -4.03
N ILE A 749 10.10 -32.24 -5.08
CA ILE A 749 9.84 -32.53 -6.48
C ILE A 749 11.21 -32.79 -7.14
N ASN A 750 11.41 -34.05 -7.62
CA ASN A 750 12.65 -34.54 -8.22
C ASN A 750 12.45 -35.04 -9.65
#